data_7674fcea23a98e215dc10cf81007248a
#
_entry.id   7674fcea23a98e215dc10cf81007248a
#
_cell.length_a   1.000
_cell.length_b   1.000
_cell.length_c   1.000
_cell.angle_alpha   90.00
_cell.angle_beta   90.00
_cell.angle_gamma   90.00
#
_symmetry.space_group_name_H-M   'P 1'
#
loop_
_entity.id
_entity.type
_entity.pdbx_description
1 polymer ?
#
loop_
_entity_poly.entity_id
_entity_poly.type
_entity_poly.pdbx_seq_one_letter_code
_entity_poly.pdbx_strand_id
1 'polypeptide(L)'
;VPEHVRWAVLAAEDRNFYTEPGVSIRGTIRAALSDLTGGDTQGGSGITQQYVRNAYPSVGTQRTLVRKIKELMIAVKLAREYSKDQILEFYLNTVYFGRGAYGIQAAAHAYFNEDVSKLTIAQGALLAGVLRAPSYYDPANNLTAAKQRWFYVLDGMVKTGHLSAGQEAQLTFPKTQRPKDPRLGSQGWRALVVNAVLADLQSHGISEGDVYQRGLTIRTTINPRAQAAAVSAIKQTFAHLTKQQHNLKNALAAVDPATGGVLAYYGGSGPGVKGYNGKVDYNDYAGRGGRPPGSSFKPYTLATVLTQTLKQTPGKDHLAINSVVPGDYCRVIEGTRICNDPGDQPLSSPHIKLSLAMKYSLNTTFDLLAADAGPKNVATTAHAMGIAKTDSNGTKTLSDKNGDTTFGIGIGDYPVSPLDQATGFATLANAGQANQPYFVQKATASDGTVVYSHKSKAKQALDKKVANDVTLTLEPVAAWSGDPLANGRMSAAKTGTEGVSPKSPDNSDAWMVGYTPQVSAAVWVGTGYTRPIFNSAGQPLYGANLPGQTWKLFMDTYLAGKANILMATQQMIAANGKVPAPTPTFSPTPTPSPTRTKTRTPTPTFTVTSGFPTPTPPSTSPTPTPSTSTSSTCTPAPLQPCH
;
A
#
# COMPACT_ATOMS: atom_id res chain seq x y z
N VAL A 1 8.84 32.57 -23.15
CA VAL A 1 9.30 31.25 -22.75
C VAL A 1 10.27 30.72 -23.78
N PRO A 2 11.49 30.26 -23.42
CA PRO A 2 12.45 29.69 -24.35
C PRO A 2 11.89 28.54 -25.17
N GLU A 3 12.34 28.39 -26.40
CA GLU A 3 11.83 27.39 -27.33
C GLU A 3 12.00 25.97 -26.83
N HIS A 4 13.19 25.64 -26.30
CA HIS A 4 13.48 24.32 -25.73
C HIS A 4 12.59 23.97 -24.53
N VAL A 5 12.10 24.95 -23.76
CA VAL A 5 11.16 24.72 -22.66
C VAL A 5 9.77 24.41 -23.18
N ARG A 6 9.33 25.11 -24.27
CA ARG A 6 8.06 24.78 -24.94
C ARG A 6 8.08 23.37 -25.50
N TRP A 7 9.16 22.97 -26.18
CA TRP A 7 9.31 21.61 -26.70
C TRP A 7 9.37 20.54 -25.59
N ALA A 8 9.97 20.84 -24.44
CA ALA A 8 9.96 19.94 -23.31
C ALA A 8 8.52 19.66 -22.81
N VAL A 9 7.69 20.71 -22.69
CA VAL A 9 6.28 20.56 -22.30
C VAL A 9 5.48 19.77 -23.35
N LEU A 10 5.69 20.05 -24.63
CA LEU A 10 5.05 19.31 -25.72
C LEU A 10 5.48 17.83 -25.74
N ALA A 11 6.77 17.56 -25.53
CA ALA A 11 7.29 16.18 -25.43
C ALA A 11 6.70 15.41 -24.25
N ALA A 12 6.36 16.09 -23.14
CA ALA A 12 5.78 15.51 -21.96
C ALA A 12 4.28 15.22 -22.08
N GLU A 13 3.50 16.14 -22.71
CA GLU A 13 2.05 16.20 -22.62
C GLU A 13 1.33 16.00 -23.95
N ASP A 14 1.91 16.46 -25.07
CA ASP A 14 1.21 16.46 -26.37
C ASP A 14 2.21 16.57 -27.53
N ARG A 15 2.82 15.46 -27.94
CA ARG A 15 3.87 15.43 -28.97
C ARG A 15 3.39 15.85 -30.36
N ASN A 16 2.11 15.70 -30.61
CA ASN A 16 1.50 16.01 -31.90
C ASN A 16 0.79 17.37 -31.92
N PHE A 17 0.96 18.20 -30.90
CA PHE A 17 0.22 19.43 -30.69
C PHE A 17 0.16 20.32 -31.94
N TYR A 18 1.28 20.53 -32.64
CA TYR A 18 1.33 21.38 -33.85
C TYR A 18 0.86 20.67 -35.11
N THR A 19 0.99 19.35 -35.19
CA THR A 19 0.68 18.57 -36.41
C THR A 19 -0.77 18.08 -36.45
N GLU A 20 -1.44 17.97 -35.30
CA GLU A 20 -2.85 17.58 -35.30
C GLU A 20 -3.75 18.69 -35.80
N PRO A 21 -4.63 18.42 -36.81
CA PRO A 21 -5.60 19.41 -37.32
C PRO A 21 -6.72 19.63 -36.30
N GLY A 22 -6.48 20.45 -35.29
CA GLY A 22 -7.49 20.80 -34.28
C GLY A 22 -8.03 19.60 -33.50
N VAL A 23 -9.02 19.83 -32.63
CA VAL A 23 -9.65 18.77 -31.84
C VAL A 23 -10.51 17.87 -32.74
N SER A 24 -10.09 16.62 -32.97
CA SER A 24 -10.89 15.65 -33.69
C SER A 24 -12.09 15.20 -32.82
N ILE A 25 -13.27 15.74 -33.12
CA ILE A 25 -14.53 15.42 -32.42
C ILE A 25 -14.78 13.91 -32.41
N ARG A 26 -14.58 13.23 -33.54
CA ARG A 26 -14.78 11.77 -33.67
C ARG A 26 -13.75 10.95 -32.87
N GLY A 27 -12.48 11.34 -32.88
CA GLY A 27 -11.41 10.68 -32.13
C GLY A 27 -11.62 10.81 -30.61
N THR A 28 -12.00 12.00 -30.16
CA THR A 28 -12.22 12.29 -28.75
C THR A 28 -13.48 11.65 -28.20
N ILE A 29 -14.58 11.56 -28.98
CA ILE A 29 -15.78 10.81 -28.59
C ILE A 29 -15.45 9.31 -28.46
N ARG A 30 -14.65 8.75 -29.37
CA ARG A 30 -14.22 7.34 -29.29
C ARG A 30 -13.36 7.08 -28.06
N ALA A 31 -12.40 7.96 -27.75
CA ALA A 31 -11.56 7.88 -26.56
C ALA A 31 -12.41 8.02 -25.28
N ALA A 32 -13.38 8.94 -25.25
CA ALA A 32 -14.27 9.11 -24.09
C ALA A 32 -15.19 7.89 -23.87
N LEU A 33 -15.64 7.23 -24.92
CA LEU A 33 -16.38 5.97 -24.83
C LEU A 33 -15.50 4.81 -24.36
N SER A 34 -14.25 4.71 -24.84
CA SER A 34 -13.26 3.72 -24.37
C SER A 34 -12.93 3.89 -22.90
N ASP A 35 -12.76 5.13 -22.42
CA ASP A 35 -12.54 5.46 -21.01
C ASP A 35 -13.72 5.07 -20.11
N LEU A 36 -14.95 5.10 -20.63
CA LEU A 36 -16.16 4.69 -19.90
C LEU A 36 -16.38 3.17 -19.89
N THR A 37 -15.85 2.44 -20.86
CA THR A 37 -15.99 0.99 -20.99
C THR A 37 -14.84 0.21 -20.35
N GLY A 38 -13.89 0.89 -19.68
CA GLY A 38 -12.79 0.24 -18.97
C GLY A 38 -11.62 -0.18 -19.85
N GLY A 39 -11.50 0.37 -21.06
CA GLY A 39 -10.32 0.25 -21.89
C GLY A 39 -9.12 0.99 -21.30
N ASP A 40 -7.90 0.56 -21.64
CA ASP A 40 -6.65 1.17 -21.20
C ASP A 40 -6.69 2.70 -21.42
N THR A 41 -6.62 3.45 -20.32
CA THR A 41 -6.54 4.91 -20.35
C THR A 41 -5.16 5.33 -20.86
N GLN A 42 -4.99 5.35 -22.16
CA GLN A 42 -3.95 6.21 -22.76
C GLN A 42 -4.34 7.66 -22.48
N GLY A 43 -3.43 8.39 -21.80
CA GLY A 43 -3.63 9.80 -21.41
C GLY A 43 -3.82 10.73 -22.61
N GLY A 44 -5.01 10.71 -23.20
CA GLY A 44 -5.30 11.27 -24.49
C GLY A 44 -5.96 12.65 -24.52
N SER A 45 -5.83 13.49 -23.45
CA SER A 45 -6.31 14.87 -23.51
C SER A 45 -5.17 15.79 -23.93
N GLY A 46 -5.20 16.32 -25.15
CA GLY A 46 -4.22 17.30 -25.64
C GLY A 46 -4.22 18.60 -24.83
N ILE A 47 -3.18 19.41 -25.01
CA ILE A 47 -2.94 20.69 -24.30
C ILE A 47 -4.16 21.62 -24.35
N THR A 48 -4.82 21.75 -25.50
CA THR A 48 -6.04 22.57 -25.62
C THR A 48 -7.14 22.14 -24.67
N GLN A 49 -7.37 20.83 -24.53
CA GLN A 49 -8.39 20.30 -23.62
C GLN A 49 -7.98 20.46 -22.15
N GLN A 50 -6.68 20.28 -21.86
CA GLN A 50 -6.15 20.51 -20.50
C GLN A 50 -6.30 21.99 -20.10
N TYR A 51 -6.00 22.93 -21.02
CA TYR A 51 -6.20 24.35 -20.77
C TYR A 51 -7.67 24.68 -20.49
N VAL A 52 -8.61 24.18 -21.33
CA VAL A 52 -10.06 24.37 -21.09
C VAL A 52 -10.47 23.88 -19.72
N ARG A 53 -10.03 22.71 -19.32
CA ARG A 53 -10.33 22.14 -18.02
C ARG A 53 -9.81 23.00 -16.87
N ASN A 54 -8.61 23.57 -17.02
CA ASN A 54 -7.97 24.38 -15.99
C ASN A 54 -8.51 25.82 -15.93
N ALA A 55 -8.86 26.42 -17.09
CA ALA A 55 -9.24 27.82 -17.19
C ALA A 55 -10.76 28.07 -17.07
N TYR A 56 -11.59 27.05 -17.31
CA TYR A 56 -13.06 27.21 -17.34
C TYR A 56 -13.74 26.39 -16.23
N PRO A 57 -13.98 26.96 -15.05
CA PRO A 57 -14.63 26.26 -13.92
C PRO A 57 -16.01 25.69 -14.27
N SER A 58 -16.74 26.32 -15.22
CA SER A 58 -18.04 25.86 -15.69
C SER A 58 -18.04 24.51 -16.42
N VAL A 59 -16.88 24.03 -16.84
CA VAL A 59 -16.71 22.71 -17.45
C VAL A 59 -16.89 21.61 -16.40
N GLY A 60 -16.53 21.88 -15.15
CA GLY A 60 -16.61 20.93 -14.05
C GLY A 60 -15.50 19.86 -14.11
N THR A 61 -15.33 19.11 -13.02
CA THR A 61 -14.26 18.10 -12.89
C THR A 61 -14.77 16.66 -12.81
N GLN A 62 -16.09 16.44 -12.74
CA GLN A 62 -16.64 15.09 -12.70
C GLN A 62 -16.40 14.37 -14.03
N ARG A 63 -15.99 13.10 -13.98
CA ARG A 63 -15.88 12.23 -15.16
C ARG A 63 -17.27 11.88 -15.71
N THR A 64 -17.96 12.86 -16.28
CA THR A 64 -19.24 12.64 -16.97
C THR A 64 -19.05 12.86 -18.46
N LEU A 65 -19.80 12.13 -19.27
CA LEU A 65 -19.85 12.34 -20.72
C LEU A 65 -20.21 13.78 -21.05
N VAL A 66 -21.15 14.37 -20.31
CA VAL A 66 -21.58 15.76 -20.48
C VAL A 66 -20.41 16.75 -20.28
N ARG A 67 -19.61 16.55 -19.24
CA ARG A 67 -18.41 17.35 -19.01
C ARG A 67 -17.43 17.23 -20.18
N LYS A 68 -17.14 16.00 -20.62
CA LYS A 68 -16.18 15.76 -21.72
C LYS A 68 -16.66 16.39 -23.03
N ILE A 69 -17.97 16.37 -23.28
CA ILE A 69 -18.58 17.06 -24.43
C ILE A 69 -18.43 18.59 -24.31
N LYS A 70 -18.70 19.17 -23.13
CA LYS A 70 -18.50 20.62 -22.91
C LYS A 70 -17.04 21.02 -23.08
N GLU A 71 -16.11 20.27 -22.49
CA GLU A 71 -14.66 20.47 -22.62
C GLU A 71 -14.26 20.47 -24.12
N LEU A 72 -14.75 19.49 -24.88
CA LEU A 72 -14.49 19.37 -26.29
C LEU A 72 -15.06 20.53 -27.11
N MET A 73 -16.30 20.96 -26.85
CA MET A 73 -16.93 22.08 -27.56
C MET A 73 -16.16 23.38 -27.34
N ILE A 74 -15.72 23.66 -26.11
CA ILE A 74 -14.93 24.84 -25.79
C ILE A 74 -13.53 24.73 -26.41
N ALA A 75 -12.91 23.54 -26.37
CA ALA A 75 -11.60 23.32 -27.00
C ALA A 75 -11.64 23.54 -28.54
N VAL A 76 -12.72 23.09 -29.20
CA VAL A 76 -12.93 23.35 -30.65
C VAL A 76 -13.11 24.84 -30.92
N LYS A 77 -13.87 25.56 -30.09
CA LYS A 77 -14.05 27.01 -30.23
C LYS A 77 -12.72 27.73 -30.06
N LEU A 78 -11.95 27.40 -29.02
CA LEU A 78 -10.60 27.95 -28.78
C LEU A 78 -9.66 27.71 -29.97
N ALA A 79 -9.63 26.48 -30.49
CA ALA A 79 -8.78 26.11 -31.61
C ALA A 79 -9.16 26.84 -32.94
N ARG A 80 -10.37 27.43 -33.04
CA ARG A 80 -10.81 28.24 -34.15
C ARG A 80 -10.48 29.74 -33.97
N GLU A 81 -10.48 30.20 -32.72
CA GLU A 81 -10.31 31.62 -32.38
C GLU A 81 -8.84 32.00 -32.14
N TYR A 82 -8.01 31.04 -31.68
CA TYR A 82 -6.63 31.27 -31.27
C TYR A 82 -5.66 30.36 -32.01
N SER A 83 -4.45 30.88 -32.29
CA SER A 83 -3.36 30.09 -32.85
C SER A 83 -2.86 29.03 -31.83
N LYS A 84 -2.17 28.00 -32.32
CA LYS A 84 -1.53 26.98 -31.46
C LYS A 84 -0.56 27.63 -30.47
N ASP A 85 0.21 28.62 -30.87
CA ASP A 85 1.14 29.35 -30.00
C ASP A 85 0.41 30.08 -28.87
N GLN A 86 -0.70 30.76 -29.18
CA GLN A 86 -1.51 31.43 -28.17
C GLN A 86 -2.13 30.43 -27.18
N ILE A 87 -2.61 29.30 -27.67
CA ILE A 87 -3.17 28.24 -26.79
C ILE A 87 -2.07 27.68 -25.88
N LEU A 88 -0.86 27.43 -26.40
CA LEU A 88 0.28 26.98 -25.61
C LEU A 88 0.70 28.03 -24.58
N GLU A 89 0.69 29.30 -24.94
CA GLU A 89 0.96 30.43 -24.04
C GLU A 89 -0.07 30.47 -22.89
N PHE A 90 -1.36 30.40 -23.21
CA PHE A 90 -2.43 30.35 -22.21
C PHE A 90 -2.25 29.16 -21.26
N TYR A 91 -1.92 27.97 -21.77
CA TYR A 91 -1.66 26.77 -20.98
C TYR A 91 -0.47 26.99 -20.05
N LEU A 92 0.67 27.44 -20.57
CA LEU A 92 1.89 27.65 -19.80
C LEU A 92 1.74 28.75 -18.73
N ASN A 93 0.83 29.70 -18.91
CA ASN A 93 0.55 30.75 -17.93
C ASN A 93 -0.44 30.32 -16.85
N THR A 94 -1.17 29.21 -17.02
CA THR A 94 -2.27 28.82 -16.10
C THR A 94 -2.06 27.49 -15.42
N VAL A 95 -1.30 26.56 -16.02
CA VAL A 95 -1.16 25.20 -15.48
C VAL A 95 -0.38 25.20 -14.16
N TYR A 96 -0.77 24.28 -13.27
CA TYR A 96 -0.12 24.11 -11.97
C TYR A 96 1.13 23.23 -12.06
N PHE A 97 2.26 23.75 -11.62
CA PHE A 97 3.56 23.07 -11.62
C PHE A 97 3.98 22.51 -10.25
N GLY A 98 3.14 22.59 -9.22
CA GLY A 98 3.54 22.26 -7.86
C GLY A 98 4.09 23.46 -7.09
N ARG A 99 4.41 23.25 -5.80
CA ARG A 99 4.99 24.27 -4.91
C ARG A 99 4.19 25.57 -4.83
N GLY A 100 2.87 25.53 -5.08
CA GLY A 100 2.02 26.72 -5.16
C GLY A 100 2.22 27.55 -6.44
N ALA A 101 2.95 27.05 -7.45
CA ALA A 101 3.27 27.76 -8.67
C ALA A 101 2.25 27.49 -9.79
N TYR A 102 1.47 28.51 -10.14
CA TYR A 102 0.62 28.55 -11.31
C TYR A 102 1.31 29.33 -12.42
N GLY A 103 1.44 28.72 -13.58
CA GLY A 103 2.20 29.26 -14.72
C GLY A 103 3.71 29.02 -14.59
N ILE A 104 4.36 28.94 -15.76
CA ILE A 104 5.76 28.52 -15.90
C ILE A 104 6.75 29.53 -15.32
N GLN A 105 6.41 30.83 -15.32
CA GLN A 105 7.23 31.87 -14.69
C GLN A 105 7.29 31.66 -13.17
N ALA A 106 6.14 31.44 -12.54
CA ALA A 106 6.08 31.14 -11.11
C ALA A 106 6.80 29.83 -10.78
N ALA A 107 6.71 28.82 -11.65
CA ALA A 107 7.43 27.56 -11.51
C ALA A 107 8.95 27.72 -11.61
N ALA A 108 9.45 28.52 -12.55
CA ALA A 108 10.88 28.84 -12.68
C ALA A 108 11.44 29.45 -11.38
N HIS A 109 10.69 30.37 -10.75
CA HIS A 109 11.06 30.93 -9.46
C HIS A 109 10.94 29.90 -8.31
N ALA A 110 9.88 29.09 -8.28
CA ALA A 110 9.67 28.14 -7.17
C ALA A 110 10.67 26.99 -7.18
N TYR A 111 11.13 26.56 -8.36
CA TYR A 111 12.05 25.43 -8.49
C TYR A 111 13.52 25.86 -8.57
N PHE A 112 13.82 27.01 -9.22
CA PHE A 112 15.20 27.40 -9.54
C PHE A 112 15.58 28.78 -9.05
N ASN A 113 14.62 29.62 -8.62
CA ASN A 113 14.80 31.04 -8.29
C ASN A 113 15.33 31.85 -9.48
N GLU A 114 14.87 31.55 -10.67
CA GLU A 114 15.29 32.14 -11.93
C GLU A 114 14.09 32.64 -12.73
N ASP A 115 14.32 33.58 -13.64
CA ASP A 115 13.35 33.97 -14.66
C ASP A 115 13.20 32.86 -15.70
N VAL A 116 11.97 32.68 -16.23
CA VAL A 116 11.68 31.65 -17.23
C VAL A 116 12.57 31.74 -18.45
N SER A 117 12.99 32.96 -18.86
CA SER A 117 13.87 33.19 -20.00
C SER A 117 15.27 32.58 -19.83
N LYS A 118 15.69 32.28 -18.59
CA LYS A 118 17.01 31.75 -18.24
C LYS A 118 17.02 30.23 -18.06
N LEU A 119 15.86 29.59 -18.12
CA LEU A 119 15.78 28.15 -17.94
C LEU A 119 16.61 27.39 -18.98
N THR A 120 17.43 26.46 -18.51
CA THR A 120 18.16 25.51 -19.36
C THR A 120 17.26 24.39 -19.86
N ILE A 121 17.71 23.62 -20.87
CA ILE A 121 17.00 22.42 -21.36
C ILE A 121 16.71 21.46 -20.19
N ALA A 122 17.68 21.19 -19.34
CA ALA A 122 17.53 20.29 -18.20
C ALA A 122 16.46 20.77 -17.20
N GLN A 123 16.41 22.07 -16.93
CA GLN A 123 15.41 22.69 -16.05
C GLN A 123 14.01 22.69 -16.70
N GLY A 124 13.91 23.00 -17.98
CA GLY A 124 12.65 22.92 -18.73
C GLY A 124 12.07 21.51 -18.76
N ALA A 125 12.92 20.51 -18.99
CA ALA A 125 12.52 19.10 -18.97
C ALA A 125 12.02 18.67 -17.58
N LEU A 126 12.61 19.17 -16.48
CA LEU A 126 12.11 18.90 -15.15
C LEU A 126 10.73 19.53 -14.92
N LEU A 127 10.56 20.82 -15.25
CA LEU A 127 9.24 21.47 -15.11
C LEU A 127 8.17 20.80 -15.97
N ALA A 128 8.50 20.37 -17.18
CA ALA A 128 7.58 19.59 -18.02
C ALA A 128 7.24 18.24 -17.38
N GLY A 129 8.22 17.58 -16.76
CA GLY A 129 8.04 16.29 -16.09
C GLY A 129 7.09 16.35 -14.89
N VAL A 130 7.12 17.43 -14.11
CA VAL A 130 6.26 17.54 -12.90
C VAL A 130 4.79 17.78 -13.22
N LEU A 131 4.44 18.28 -14.41
CA LEU A 131 3.06 18.61 -14.80
C LEU A 131 2.06 17.46 -14.58
N ARG A 132 2.46 16.23 -14.85
CA ARG A 132 1.59 15.04 -14.73
C ARG A 132 1.07 14.80 -13.31
N ALA A 133 1.93 15.03 -12.30
CA ALA A 133 1.61 14.89 -10.88
C ALA A 133 2.65 15.69 -10.06
N PRO A 134 2.44 17.00 -9.88
CA PRO A 134 3.45 17.92 -9.39
C PRO A 134 4.06 17.55 -8.05
N SER A 135 3.26 17.14 -7.04
CA SER A 135 3.81 16.71 -5.77
C SER A 135 4.56 15.36 -5.86
N TYR A 136 4.10 14.45 -6.69
CA TYR A 136 4.74 13.13 -6.83
C TYR A 136 6.08 13.21 -7.56
N TYR A 137 6.16 14.04 -8.63
CA TYR A 137 7.37 14.22 -9.42
C TYR A 137 8.25 15.39 -8.94
N ASP A 138 7.88 16.07 -7.83
CA ASP A 138 8.78 17.04 -7.20
C ASP A 138 10.04 16.33 -6.68
N PRO A 139 11.28 16.74 -7.10
CA PRO A 139 12.52 16.13 -6.62
C PRO A 139 12.69 16.16 -5.09
N ALA A 140 12.06 17.12 -4.41
CA ALA A 140 12.06 17.21 -2.96
C ALA A 140 11.23 16.11 -2.29
N ASN A 141 10.22 15.58 -3.00
CA ASN A 141 9.31 14.55 -2.51
C ASN A 141 9.68 13.15 -3.01
N ASN A 142 10.09 13.03 -4.29
CA ASN A 142 10.44 11.74 -4.90
C ASN A 142 11.51 11.93 -6.00
N LEU A 143 12.77 11.94 -5.59
CA LEU A 143 13.89 12.16 -6.52
C LEU A 143 13.99 11.08 -7.60
N THR A 144 13.67 9.83 -7.27
CA THR A 144 13.74 8.72 -8.23
C THR A 144 12.70 8.87 -9.33
N ALA A 145 11.45 9.09 -8.96
CA ALA A 145 10.38 9.30 -9.93
C ALA A 145 10.60 10.58 -10.77
N ALA A 146 11.09 11.65 -10.12
CA ALA A 146 11.45 12.88 -10.81
C ALA A 146 12.51 12.64 -11.90
N LYS A 147 13.58 11.89 -11.60
CA LYS A 147 14.62 11.54 -12.58
C LYS A 147 14.08 10.67 -13.71
N GLN A 148 13.29 9.66 -13.41
CA GLN A 148 12.68 8.80 -14.43
C GLN A 148 11.78 9.60 -15.38
N ARG A 149 10.97 10.50 -14.81
CA ARG A 149 10.07 11.33 -15.61
C ARG A 149 10.85 12.39 -16.41
N TRP A 150 11.93 12.91 -15.87
CA TRP A 150 12.85 13.82 -16.56
C TRP A 150 13.47 13.16 -17.80
N PHE A 151 13.99 11.95 -17.67
CA PHE A 151 14.50 11.17 -18.80
C PHE A 151 13.42 10.89 -19.84
N TYR A 152 12.20 10.55 -19.41
CA TYR A 152 11.07 10.39 -20.35
C TYR A 152 10.82 11.63 -21.21
N VAL A 153 10.94 12.83 -20.62
CA VAL A 153 10.77 14.09 -21.34
C VAL A 153 11.91 14.30 -22.33
N LEU A 154 13.16 14.11 -21.93
CA LEU A 154 14.32 14.26 -22.80
C LEU A 154 14.28 13.28 -23.98
N ASP A 155 14.04 12.00 -23.72
CA ASP A 155 13.82 10.99 -24.77
C ASP A 155 12.67 11.40 -25.72
N GLY A 156 11.61 11.97 -25.16
CA GLY A 156 10.52 12.54 -25.95
C GLY A 156 10.97 13.68 -26.88
N MET A 157 11.82 14.59 -26.38
CA MET A 157 12.39 15.67 -27.17
C MET A 157 13.33 15.15 -28.27
N VAL A 158 14.11 14.11 -27.99
CA VAL A 158 14.96 13.44 -28.99
C VAL A 158 14.10 12.80 -30.08
N LYS A 159 13.06 12.06 -29.72
CA LYS A 159 12.14 11.40 -30.65
C LYS A 159 11.36 12.37 -31.55
N THR A 160 11.15 13.58 -31.07
CA THR A 160 10.48 14.65 -31.85
C THR A 160 11.44 15.57 -32.59
N GLY A 161 12.75 15.31 -32.52
CA GLY A 161 13.78 16.06 -33.25
C GLY A 161 14.15 17.43 -32.66
N HIS A 162 13.72 17.71 -31.39
CA HIS A 162 13.98 18.98 -30.70
C HIS A 162 15.16 18.94 -29.73
N LEU A 163 15.83 17.78 -29.65
CA LEU A 163 17.07 17.55 -28.93
C LEU A 163 17.86 16.46 -29.65
N SER A 164 19.18 16.59 -29.78
CA SER A 164 20.00 15.50 -30.31
C SER A 164 20.36 14.50 -29.19
N ALA A 165 20.58 13.23 -29.55
CA ALA A 165 21.02 12.21 -28.59
C ALA A 165 22.37 12.58 -27.93
N GLY A 166 23.27 13.26 -28.67
CA GLY A 166 24.53 13.77 -28.12
C GLY A 166 24.35 14.87 -27.08
N GLN A 167 23.38 15.75 -27.28
CA GLN A 167 23.02 16.76 -26.28
C GLN A 167 22.36 16.13 -25.05
N GLU A 168 21.43 15.19 -25.24
CA GLU A 168 20.80 14.46 -24.14
C GLU A 168 21.82 13.79 -23.23
N ALA A 169 22.81 13.11 -23.80
CA ALA A 169 23.85 12.39 -23.06
C ALA A 169 24.72 13.32 -22.18
N GLN A 170 24.79 14.60 -22.50
CA GLN A 170 25.55 15.59 -21.74
C GLN A 170 24.74 16.27 -20.63
N LEU A 171 23.41 16.09 -20.62
CA LEU A 171 22.56 16.73 -19.63
C LEU A 171 22.64 16.02 -18.29
N THR A 172 22.68 16.81 -17.23
CA THR A 172 22.60 16.33 -15.86
C THR A 172 21.31 16.78 -15.20
N PHE A 173 20.79 15.94 -14.31
CA PHE A 173 19.57 16.27 -13.59
C PHE A 173 19.75 17.56 -12.77
N PRO A 174 18.90 18.60 -12.94
CA PRO A 174 19.12 19.92 -12.36
C PRO A 174 18.88 19.93 -10.87
N LYS A 175 19.70 20.72 -10.13
CA LYS A 175 19.45 21.01 -8.73
C LYS A 175 18.25 21.94 -8.59
N THR A 176 17.38 21.68 -7.62
CA THR A 176 16.23 22.53 -7.33
C THR A 176 16.38 23.20 -5.96
N GLN A 177 15.71 24.36 -5.80
CA GLN A 177 15.52 25.01 -4.49
C GLN A 177 14.75 24.07 -3.56
N ARG A 178 14.88 24.29 -2.24
CA ARG A 178 13.97 23.66 -1.28
C ARG A 178 12.59 24.32 -1.39
N PRO A 179 11.48 23.54 -1.31
CA PRO A 179 10.14 24.12 -1.27
C PRO A 179 10.03 25.12 -0.11
N LYS A 180 9.54 26.32 -0.39
CA LYS A 180 9.40 27.37 0.64
C LYS A 180 8.24 27.14 1.61
N ASP A 181 7.27 26.27 1.25
CA ASP A 181 6.09 26.04 2.05
C ASP A 181 5.85 24.54 2.35
N PRO A 182 6.01 24.12 3.61
CA PRO A 182 5.72 22.76 4.03
C PRO A 182 4.24 22.52 4.40
N ARG A 183 3.30 23.43 4.07
CA ARG A 183 1.92 23.41 4.57
C ARG A 183 1.11 22.16 4.25
N LEU A 184 1.54 21.29 3.34
CA LEU A 184 0.84 20.07 3.00
C LEU A 184 1.53 18.81 3.54
N GLY A 185 2.06 18.86 4.76
CA GLY A 185 2.58 17.64 5.39
C GLY A 185 3.66 16.94 4.57
N SER A 186 4.44 17.70 3.79
CA SER A 186 5.37 17.24 2.76
C SER A 186 6.63 16.56 3.32
N GLN A 187 6.62 16.13 4.56
CA GLN A 187 7.76 15.47 5.19
C GLN A 187 7.38 14.12 5.82
N GLY A 188 8.30 13.20 5.70
CA GLY A 188 8.19 11.89 6.30
C GLY A 188 7.05 11.06 5.70
N TRP A 189 6.57 10.10 6.45
CA TRP A 189 5.47 9.22 6.04
C TRP A 189 4.18 9.96 5.66
N ARG A 190 3.96 11.19 6.20
CA ARG A 190 2.79 12.01 5.84
C ARG A 190 2.79 12.41 4.37
N ALA A 191 3.97 12.72 3.81
CA ALA A 191 4.10 13.02 2.39
C ALA A 191 3.65 11.84 1.52
N LEU A 192 3.97 10.61 1.93
CA LEU A 192 3.58 9.40 1.20
C LEU A 192 2.05 9.19 1.26
N VAL A 193 1.41 9.46 2.40
CA VAL A 193 -0.06 9.46 2.51
C VAL A 193 -0.69 10.51 1.60
N VAL A 194 -0.17 11.74 1.60
CA VAL A 194 -0.68 12.81 0.72
C VAL A 194 -0.54 12.43 -0.75
N ASN A 195 0.61 11.89 -1.14
CA ASN A 195 0.82 11.41 -2.52
C ASN A 195 -0.17 10.30 -2.90
N ALA A 196 -0.46 9.35 -2.00
CA ALA A 196 -1.45 8.30 -2.24
C ALA A 196 -2.87 8.87 -2.40
N VAL A 197 -3.25 9.85 -1.57
CA VAL A 197 -4.53 10.58 -1.67
C VAL A 197 -4.64 11.34 -3.00
N LEU A 198 -3.58 12.04 -3.41
CA LEU A 198 -3.56 12.77 -4.69
C LEU A 198 -3.61 11.80 -5.89
N ALA A 199 -2.92 10.66 -5.81
CA ALA A 199 -2.98 9.62 -6.83
C ALA A 199 -4.39 9.00 -6.95
N ASP A 200 -5.08 8.79 -5.82
CA ASP A 200 -6.48 8.33 -5.82
C ASP A 200 -7.41 9.37 -6.48
N LEU A 201 -7.31 10.65 -6.13
CA LEU A 201 -8.05 11.73 -6.80
C LEU A 201 -7.74 11.79 -8.30
N GLN A 202 -6.47 11.68 -8.68
CA GLN A 202 -6.03 11.68 -10.07
C GLN A 202 -6.65 10.51 -10.87
N SER A 203 -6.76 9.32 -10.27
CA SER A 203 -7.43 8.17 -10.89
C SER A 203 -8.91 8.43 -11.20
N HIS A 204 -9.51 9.37 -10.45
CA HIS A 204 -10.89 9.85 -10.63
C HIS A 204 -10.98 11.13 -11.47
N GLY A 205 -9.87 11.57 -12.09
CA GLY A 205 -9.83 12.73 -13.00
C GLY A 205 -9.79 14.08 -12.28
N ILE A 206 -9.45 14.10 -10.99
CA ILE A 206 -9.24 15.31 -10.20
C ILE A 206 -7.74 15.51 -10.07
N SER A 207 -7.20 16.50 -10.77
CA SER A 207 -5.76 16.80 -10.74
C SER A 207 -5.36 17.47 -9.42
N GLU A 208 -4.08 17.43 -9.11
CA GLU A 208 -3.53 18.21 -8.01
C GLU A 208 -3.79 19.71 -8.19
N GLY A 209 -3.74 20.21 -9.44
CA GLY A 209 -4.14 21.58 -9.77
C GLY A 209 -5.59 21.90 -9.37
N ASP A 210 -6.54 20.97 -9.62
CA ASP A 210 -7.94 21.13 -9.20
C ASP A 210 -8.07 21.24 -7.68
N VAL A 211 -7.26 20.45 -6.93
CA VAL A 211 -7.28 20.48 -5.46
C VAL A 211 -6.96 21.88 -4.94
N TYR A 212 -5.94 22.53 -5.49
CA TYR A 212 -5.53 23.86 -5.04
C TYR A 212 -6.41 24.97 -5.60
N GLN A 213 -6.68 24.98 -6.92
CA GLN A 213 -7.47 26.03 -7.57
C GLN A 213 -8.87 26.16 -6.99
N ARG A 214 -9.47 25.02 -6.65
CA ARG A 214 -10.84 24.98 -6.12
C ARG A 214 -10.91 24.94 -4.60
N GLY A 215 -9.76 24.98 -3.90
CA GLY A 215 -9.68 24.91 -2.45
C GLY A 215 -10.40 23.66 -1.90
N LEU A 216 -10.10 22.47 -2.48
CA LEU A 216 -10.84 21.27 -2.11
C LEU A 216 -10.52 20.83 -0.67
N THR A 217 -11.58 20.63 0.12
CA THR A 217 -11.53 19.90 1.38
C THR A 217 -11.68 18.41 1.09
N ILE A 218 -10.65 17.62 1.43
CA ILE A 218 -10.59 16.19 1.16
C ILE A 218 -10.78 15.41 2.46
N ARG A 219 -11.88 14.64 2.53
CA ARG A 219 -12.09 13.67 3.60
C ARG A 219 -11.54 12.33 3.17
N THR A 220 -10.53 11.85 3.89
CA THR A 220 -9.86 10.57 3.61
C THR A 220 -10.45 9.43 4.44
N THR A 221 -10.08 8.19 4.08
CA THR A 221 -10.38 6.97 4.84
C THR A 221 -9.40 6.74 5.98
N ILE A 222 -8.26 7.46 5.99
CA ILE A 222 -7.23 7.29 7.03
C ILE A 222 -7.85 7.52 8.40
N ASN A 223 -7.78 6.49 9.24
CA ASN A 223 -8.27 6.54 10.60
C ASN A 223 -7.14 7.04 11.52
N PRO A 224 -7.30 8.16 12.25
CA PRO A 224 -6.22 8.72 13.07
C PRO A 224 -5.66 7.73 14.10
N ARG A 225 -6.53 6.89 14.71
CA ARG A 225 -6.10 5.87 15.69
C ARG A 225 -5.31 4.74 15.01
N ALA A 226 -5.76 4.25 13.85
CA ALA A 226 -5.05 3.23 13.10
C ALA A 226 -3.69 3.74 12.61
N GLN A 227 -3.66 4.97 12.08
CA GLN A 227 -2.41 5.59 11.61
C GLN A 227 -1.43 5.82 12.75
N ALA A 228 -1.89 6.31 13.90
CA ALA A 228 -1.05 6.47 15.09
C ALA A 228 -0.51 5.13 15.58
N ALA A 229 -1.36 4.07 15.61
CA ALA A 229 -0.94 2.72 15.98
C ALA A 229 0.14 2.18 15.02
N ALA A 230 0.00 2.39 13.70
CA ALA A 230 0.99 1.97 12.70
C ALA A 230 2.35 2.66 12.92
N VAL A 231 2.34 3.99 13.06
CA VAL A 231 3.56 4.76 13.32
C VAL A 231 4.22 4.37 14.65
N SER A 232 3.40 4.14 15.69
CA SER A 232 3.90 3.71 17.01
C SER A 232 4.51 2.31 16.96
N ALA A 233 3.83 1.35 16.32
CA ALA A 233 4.33 -0.01 16.16
C ALA A 233 5.69 -0.03 15.47
N ILE A 234 5.82 0.68 14.35
CA ILE A 234 7.08 0.80 13.62
C ILE A 234 8.16 1.46 14.48
N LYS A 235 7.86 2.57 15.14
CA LYS A 235 8.84 3.24 15.99
C LYS A 235 9.34 2.35 17.13
N GLN A 236 8.48 1.56 17.74
CA GLN A 236 8.85 0.67 18.83
C GLN A 236 9.69 -0.51 18.36
N THR A 237 9.27 -1.20 17.30
CA THR A 237 9.98 -2.38 16.78
C THR A 237 11.31 -2.04 16.12
N PHE A 238 11.46 -0.82 15.58
CA PHE A 238 12.70 -0.34 14.95
C PHE A 238 13.51 0.61 15.84
N ALA A 239 13.20 0.71 17.13
CA ALA A 239 13.91 1.61 18.05
C ALA A 239 15.38 1.22 18.31
N HIS A 240 15.68 -0.09 18.26
CA HIS A 240 16.97 -0.66 18.67
C HIS A 240 17.63 -1.49 17.57
N LEU A 241 17.69 -0.95 16.35
CA LEU A 241 18.36 -1.63 15.24
C LEU A 241 19.87 -1.68 15.46
N THR A 242 20.48 -2.85 15.22
CA THR A 242 21.95 -3.01 15.16
C THR A 242 22.51 -2.31 13.92
N LYS A 243 23.84 -2.09 13.87
CA LYS A 243 24.51 -1.51 12.68
C LYS A 243 24.19 -2.29 11.38
N GLN A 244 24.10 -3.61 11.46
CA GLN A 244 23.77 -4.48 10.33
C GLN A 244 22.34 -4.23 9.81
N GLN A 245 21.44 -3.82 10.69
CA GLN A 245 20.03 -3.56 10.38
C GLN A 245 19.75 -2.11 9.92
N HIS A 246 20.71 -1.19 9.96
CA HIS A 246 20.49 0.23 9.63
C HIS A 246 20.00 0.47 8.19
N ASN A 247 20.22 -0.48 7.26
CA ASN A 247 19.71 -0.39 5.89
C ASN A 247 18.28 -0.94 5.72
N LEU A 248 17.69 -1.52 6.78
CA LEU A 248 16.33 -2.00 6.71
C LEU A 248 15.35 -0.87 6.42
N LYS A 249 14.38 -1.17 5.61
CA LYS A 249 13.19 -0.39 5.28
C LYS A 249 11.98 -1.15 5.80
N ASN A 250 10.90 -0.44 6.01
CA ASN A 250 9.66 -1.04 6.43
C ASN A 250 8.46 -0.34 5.79
N ALA A 251 7.38 -1.07 5.66
CA ALA A 251 6.10 -0.52 5.24
C ALA A 251 4.96 -1.25 5.95
N LEU A 252 3.87 -0.53 6.17
CA LEU A 252 2.63 -1.05 6.71
C LEU A 252 1.44 -0.44 5.97
N ALA A 253 0.53 -1.28 5.49
CA ALA A 253 -0.77 -0.87 5.00
C ALA A 253 -1.87 -1.61 5.75
N ALA A 254 -2.95 -0.90 6.09
CA ALA A 254 -4.12 -1.50 6.74
C ALA A 254 -5.40 -1.03 6.06
N VAL A 255 -6.30 -1.98 5.79
CA VAL A 255 -7.54 -1.80 5.02
C VAL A 255 -8.73 -2.25 5.85
N ASP A 256 -9.83 -1.53 5.75
CA ASP A 256 -11.15 -1.93 6.27
C ASP A 256 -11.75 -3.00 5.33
N PRO A 257 -11.94 -4.24 5.79
CA PRO A 257 -12.49 -5.31 4.95
C PRO A 257 -13.88 -5.00 4.38
N ALA A 258 -14.72 -4.33 5.16
CA ALA A 258 -16.11 -4.08 4.79
C ALA A 258 -16.22 -3.04 3.66
N THR A 259 -15.30 -2.08 3.59
CA THR A 259 -15.41 -0.94 2.67
C THR A 259 -14.29 -0.84 1.64
N GLY A 260 -13.12 -1.40 1.91
CA GLY A 260 -11.89 -1.20 1.15
C GLY A 260 -11.15 0.10 1.51
N GLY A 261 -11.67 0.89 2.45
CA GLY A 261 -11.01 2.13 2.88
C GLY A 261 -9.64 1.86 3.52
N VAL A 262 -8.61 2.57 3.09
CA VAL A 262 -7.27 2.47 3.69
C VAL A 262 -7.28 3.19 5.04
N LEU A 263 -7.14 2.42 6.13
CA LEU A 263 -7.20 2.91 7.50
C LEU A 263 -5.87 3.46 8.00
N ALA A 264 -4.77 2.83 7.60
CA ALA A 264 -3.42 3.27 7.91
C ALA A 264 -2.47 2.97 6.75
N TYR A 265 -1.51 3.88 6.57
CA TYR A 265 -0.55 3.79 5.48
C TYR A 265 0.80 4.37 5.90
N TYR A 266 1.82 3.54 5.91
CA TYR A 266 3.19 3.91 6.21
C TYR A 266 4.11 3.30 5.14
N GLY A 267 4.57 4.12 4.22
CA GLY A 267 5.41 3.70 3.09
C GLY A 267 6.92 3.77 3.34
N GLY A 268 7.33 4.08 4.56
CA GLY A 268 8.74 4.30 4.92
C GLY A 268 8.94 5.63 5.64
N SER A 269 10.21 6.01 5.88
CA SER A 269 10.54 7.29 6.54
C SER A 269 10.09 8.51 5.72
N GLY A 270 10.08 8.39 4.39
CA GLY A 270 9.58 9.40 3.46
C GLY A 270 10.49 10.62 3.26
N PRO A 271 10.08 11.54 2.37
CA PRO A 271 10.83 12.74 2.02
C PRO A 271 11.17 13.62 3.23
N GLY A 272 12.35 14.23 3.22
CA GLY A 272 12.77 15.19 4.24
C GLY A 272 13.16 14.59 5.60
N VAL A 273 12.95 13.29 5.81
CA VAL A 273 13.29 12.59 7.05
C VAL A 273 14.41 11.57 6.79
N LYS A 274 15.43 11.59 7.62
CA LYS A 274 16.50 10.59 7.56
C LYS A 274 15.99 9.25 8.09
N GLY A 275 16.19 8.20 7.31
CA GLY A 275 15.94 6.82 7.74
C GLY A 275 17.00 6.32 8.71
N TYR A 276 16.94 5.05 9.08
CA TYR A 276 17.86 4.42 10.05
C TYR A 276 19.32 4.47 9.64
N ASN A 277 19.60 4.51 8.33
CA ASN A 277 20.96 4.66 7.77
C ASN A 277 21.43 6.12 7.65
N GLY A 278 20.71 7.07 8.22
CA GLY A 278 21.02 8.49 8.17
C GLY A 278 20.76 9.17 6.81
N LYS A 279 20.25 8.47 5.81
CA LYS A 279 19.93 9.00 4.47
C LYS A 279 18.42 9.22 4.32
N VAL A 280 18.03 10.23 3.52
CA VAL A 280 16.63 10.45 3.14
C VAL A 280 16.24 9.39 2.12
N ASP A 281 15.06 8.79 2.32
CA ASP A 281 14.48 7.83 1.40
C ASP A 281 13.16 8.37 0.84
N TYR A 282 13.07 8.45 -0.47
CA TYR A 282 11.91 9.00 -1.18
C TYR A 282 10.94 7.92 -1.65
N ASN A 283 11.30 6.63 -1.49
CA ASN A 283 10.50 5.53 -1.97
C ASN A 283 9.27 5.31 -1.08
N ASP A 284 8.17 4.95 -1.72
CA ASP A 284 6.96 4.47 -1.09
C ASP A 284 6.91 2.93 -1.20
N TYR A 285 7.24 2.26 -0.10
CA TYR A 285 7.28 0.81 -0.03
C TYR A 285 5.90 0.18 0.29
N ALA A 286 4.89 0.98 0.66
CA ALA A 286 3.54 0.47 0.93
C ALA A 286 2.63 0.48 -0.30
N GLY A 287 2.96 1.32 -1.30
CA GLY A 287 2.20 1.49 -2.53
C GLY A 287 2.42 0.37 -3.54
N ARG A 288 1.95 0.58 -4.76
CA ARG A 288 2.06 -0.37 -5.87
C ARG A 288 3.50 -0.49 -6.36
N GLY A 289 3.89 -1.69 -6.78
CA GLY A 289 5.22 -1.98 -7.32
C GLY A 289 6.18 -2.68 -6.34
N GLY A 290 5.66 -3.31 -5.33
CA GLY A 290 6.31 -3.91 -4.17
C GLY A 290 7.46 -4.90 -4.38
N ARG A 291 7.48 -5.92 -3.53
CA ARG A 291 8.52 -6.95 -3.45
C ARG A 291 7.87 -8.34 -3.46
N PRO A 292 8.60 -9.40 -3.81
CA PRO A 292 8.08 -10.75 -3.69
C PRO A 292 7.55 -11.01 -2.27
N PRO A 293 6.29 -11.46 -2.16
CA PRO A 293 5.65 -11.68 -0.86
C PRO A 293 6.06 -13.00 -0.20
N GLY A 294 6.76 -13.86 -0.93
CA GLY A 294 7.10 -15.18 -0.45
C GLY A 294 5.87 -15.94 0.00
N SER A 295 6.01 -16.77 0.99
CA SER A 295 4.95 -17.64 1.52
C SER A 295 3.65 -16.93 1.93
N SER A 296 3.62 -15.60 2.06
CA SER A 296 2.36 -14.88 2.31
C SER A 296 1.41 -14.90 1.11
N PHE A 297 1.86 -15.41 -0.04
CA PHE A 297 1.02 -15.60 -1.23
C PHE A 297 0.27 -16.96 -1.26
N LYS A 298 0.69 -17.95 -0.47
CA LYS A 298 0.06 -19.29 -0.42
C LYS A 298 -1.46 -19.30 -0.22
N PRO A 299 -2.08 -18.37 0.53
CA PRO A 299 -3.53 -18.30 0.66
C PRO A 299 -4.28 -18.10 -0.67
N TYR A 300 -3.68 -17.41 -1.66
CA TYR A 300 -4.29 -17.24 -2.99
C TYR A 300 -4.28 -18.54 -3.79
N THR A 301 -3.21 -19.31 -3.67
CA THR A 301 -3.10 -20.66 -4.25
C THR A 301 -4.16 -21.58 -3.64
N LEU A 302 -4.28 -21.60 -2.31
CA LEU A 302 -5.32 -22.40 -1.64
C LEU A 302 -6.74 -21.97 -2.05
N ALA A 303 -7.00 -20.67 -2.13
CA ALA A 303 -8.29 -20.15 -2.57
C ALA A 303 -8.63 -20.60 -4.01
N THR A 304 -7.63 -20.69 -4.88
CA THR A 304 -7.79 -21.20 -6.26
C THR A 304 -8.16 -22.67 -6.25
N VAL A 305 -7.41 -23.49 -5.53
CA VAL A 305 -7.65 -24.94 -5.40
C VAL A 305 -9.06 -25.21 -4.85
N LEU A 306 -9.43 -24.57 -3.74
CA LEU A 306 -10.75 -24.74 -3.13
C LEU A 306 -11.89 -24.23 -4.02
N THR A 307 -11.65 -23.18 -4.83
CA THR A 307 -12.62 -22.72 -5.84
C THR A 307 -12.82 -23.76 -6.94
N GLN A 308 -11.74 -24.40 -7.39
CA GLN A 308 -11.82 -25.48 -8.39
C GLN A 308 -12.53 -26.72 -7.82
N THR A 309 -12.25 -27.09 -6.57
CA THR A 309 -12.97 -28.14 -5.85
C THR A 309 -14.48 -27.86 -5.77
N LEU A 310 -14.84 -26.66 -5.32
CA LEU A 310 -16.25 -26.28 -5.16
C LEU A 310 -17.01 -26.28 -6.50
N LYS A 311 -16.34 -25.88 -7.57
CA LYS A 311 -16.88 -25.88 -8.93
C LYS A 311 -16.81 -27.25 -9.63
N GLN A 312 -16.19 -28.25 -9.01
CA GLN A 312 -15.92 -29.57 -9.62
C GLN A 312 -15.23 -29.42 -10.99
N THR A 313 -14.18 -28.59 -11.05
CA THR A 313 -13.48 -28.26 -12.30
C THR A 313 -12.86 -29.52 -12.91
N PRO A 314 -13.20 -29.90 -14.14
CA PRO A 314 -12.68 -31.11 -14.78
C PRO A 314 -11.16 -31.09 -14.90
N GLY A 315 -10.51 -32.25 -14.68
CA GLY A 315 -9.07 -32.41 -14.81
C GLY A 315 -8.25 -31.70 -13.71
N LYS A 316 -8.89 -31.34 -12.60
CA LYS A 316 -8.24 -30.77 -11.41
C LYS A 316 -8.50 -31.62 -10.18
N ASP A 317 -7.54 -31.65 -9.26
CA ASP A 317 -7.71 -32.32 -7.97
C ASP A 317 -8.77 -31.58 -7.14
N HIS A 318 -9.70 -32.35 -6.57
CA HIS A 318 -10.76 -31.81 -5.73
C HIS A 318 -10.39 -31.94 -4.26
N LEU A 319 -9.49 -31.08 -3.82
CA LEU A 319 -8.93 -31.07 -2.47
C LEU A 319 -9.77 -30.23 -1.51
N ALA A 320 -9.74 -30.63 -0.24
CA ALA A 320 -10.26 -29.86 0.88
C ALA A 320 -9.12 -29.59 1.88
N ILE A 321 -9.32 -28.72 2.86
CA ILE A 321 -8.26 -28.37 3.83
C ILE A 321 -7.81 -29.52 4.71
N ASN A 322 -8.63 -30.57 4.85
CA ASN A 322 -8.30 -31.82 5.57
C ASN A 322 -7.75 -32.92 4.64
N SER A 323 -7.68 -32.70 3.32
CA SER A 323 -7.07 -33.65 2.38
C SER A 323 -5.59 -33.85 2.70
N VAL A 324 -5.13 -35.09 2.51
CA VAL A 324 -3.72 -35.43 2.62
C VAL A 324 -3.04 -35.16 1.28
N VAL A 325 -1.96 -34.41 1.31
CA VAL A 325 -1.20 -33.94 0.15
C VAL A 325 0.28 -34.23 0.34
N PRO A 326 1.08 -34.26 -0.75
CA PRO A 326 2.52 -34.35 -0.62
C PRO A 326 3.12 -33.08 0.04
N GLY A 327 4.02 -33.28 0.99
CA GLY A 327 4.76 -32.22 1.66
C GLY A 327 6.19 -32.65 1.96
N ASP A 328 6.80 -33.39 1.03
CA ASP A 328 8.19 -33.86 1.10
C ASP A 328 9.14 -32.66 1.32
N TYR A 329 10.25 -32.88 2.00
CA TYR A 329 11.24 -31.84 2.21
C TYR A 329 11.76 -31.22 0.91
N CYS A 330 12.06 -32.07 -0.10
CA CYS A 330 12.38 -31.62 -1.45
C CYS A 330 11.60 -32.45 -2.48
N ARG A 331 11.19 -31.79 -3.56
CA ARG A 331 10.44 -32.40 -4.68
C ARG A 331 10.88 -31.77 -5.99
N VAL A 332 10.79 -32.53 -7.09
CA VAL A 332 10.93 -31.99 -8.45
C VAL A 332 9.54 -31.66 -9.00
N ILE A 333 9.35 -30.41 -9.42
CA ILE A 333 8.12 -29.89 -10.02
C ILE A 333 8.50 -29.27 -11.36
N GLU A 334 7.90 -29.72 -12.44
CA GLU A 334 8.23 -29.27 -13.82
C GLU A 334 9.74 -29.19 -14.10
N GLY A 335 10.50 -30.21 -13.65
CA GLY A 335 11.95 -30.29 -13.84
C GLY A 335 12.79 -29.46 -12.86
N THR A 336 12.17 -28.64 -12.02
CA THR A 336 12.84 -27.81 -11.00
C THR A 336 12.79 -28.47 -9.64
N ARG A 337 13.95 -28.57 -8.96
CA ARG A 337 14.01 -29.06 -7.58
C ARG A 337 13.63 -27.94 -6.61
N ILE A 338 12.53 -28.12 -5.91
CA ILE A 338 12.02 -27.24 -4.86
C ILE A 338 12.22 -27.92 -3.50
N CYS A 339 12.67 -27.16 -2.50
CA CYS A 339 12.79 -27.62 -1.13
C CYS A 339 12.06 -26.66 -0.17
N ASN A 340 11.60 -27.21 0.94
CA ASN A 340 11.14 -26.43 2.09
C ASN A 340 12.32 -25.72 2.77
N ASP A 341 12.06 -24.77 3.64
CA ASP A 341 13.11 -24.17 4.47
C ASP A 341 13.84 -25.27 5.29
N PRO A 342 15.15 -25.21 5.49
CA PRO A 342 15.89 -26.21 6.26
C PRO A 342 15.31 -26.45 7.68
N GLY A 343 14.76 -25.40 8.31
CA GLY A 343 14.08 -25.51 9.60
C GLY A 343 12.77 -26.31 9.55
N ASP A 344 12.16 -26.45 8.38
CA ASP A 344 10.91 -27.18 8.17
C ASP A 344 11.12 -28.68 7.86
N GLN A 345 12.37 -29.15 7.78
CA GLN A 345 12.66 -30.55 7.49
C GLN A 345 11.95 -31.53 8.45
N PRO A 346 11.92 -31.30 9.77
CA PRO A 346 11.21 -32.18 10.72
C PRO A 346 9.68 -32.13 10.56
N LEU A 347 9.14 -31.08 9.92
CA LEU A 347 7.72 -30.86 9.69
C LEU A 347 7.25 -31.39 8.33
N SER A 348 8.19 -31.70 7.46
CA SER A 348 7.95 -32.20 6.10
C SER A 348 7.54 -33.67 6.15
N SER A 349 6.56 -34.05 5.35
CA SER A 349 6.04 -35.42 5.26
C SER A 349 5.44 -35.67 3.88
N PRO A 350 5.65 -36.86 3.28
CA PRO A 350 4.98 -37.20 2.03
C PRO A 350 3.44 -37.28 2.17
N HIS A 351 2.94 -37.33 3.39
CA HIS A 351 1.51 -37.42 3.73
C HIS A 351 1.15 -36.42 4.82
N ILE A 352 0.81 -35.18 4.44
CA ILE A 352 0.45 -34.11 5.36
C ILE A 352 -0.94 -33.56 5.05
N LYS A 353 -1.72 -33.18 6.08
CA LYS A 353 -2.97 -32.43 5.84
C LYS A 353 -2.66 -31.07 5.22
N LEU A 354 -3.45 -30.66 4.21
CA LEU A 354 -3.27 -29.38 3.53
C LEU A 354 -3.31 -28.18 4.49
N SER A 355 -4.17 -28.22 5.52
CA SER A 355 -4.20 -27.21 6.59
C SER A 355 -2.89 -27.15 7.40
N LEU A 356 -2.22 -28.28 7.63
CA LEU A 356 -0.92 -28.29 8.31
C LEU A 356 0.20 -27.83 7.37
N ALA A 357 0.16 -28.18 6.09
CA ALA A 357 1.09 -27.66 5.09
C ALA A 357 1.03 -26.13 5.01
N MET A 358 -0.19 -25.53 5.11
CA MET A 358 -0.35 -24.08 5.23
C MET A 358 0.26 -23.54 6.52
N LYS A 359 -0.04 -24.14 7.66
CA LYS A 359 0.47 -23.72 8.98
C LYS A 359 1.99 -23.75 9.03
N TYR A 360 2.61 -24.84 8.53
CA TYR A 360 4.06 -25.02 8.47
C TYR A 360 4.70 -24.33 7.25
N SER A 361 3.89 -23.75 6.37
CA SER A 361 4.36 -22.97 5.23
C SER A 361 5.20 -23.77 4.21
N LEU A 362 4.87 -25.04 3.95
CA LEU A 362 5.66 -25.91 3.08
C LEU A 362 5.66 -25.43 1.62
N ASN A 363 6.84 -25.19 1.04
CA ASN A 363 7.00 -24.71 -0.33
C ASN A 363 6.62 -25.79 -1.34
N THR A 364 7.11 -27.01 -1.13
CA THR A 364 6.90 -28.15 -2.05
C THR A 364 5.42 -28.46 -2.29
N THR A 365 4.59 -28.30 -1.24
CA THR A 365 3.14 -28.46 -1.36
C THR A 365 2.54 -27.35 -2.22
N PHE A 366 2.86 -26.07 -1.96
CA PHE A 366 2.18 -24.96 -2.61
C PHE A 366 2.64 -24.70 -4.03
N ASP A 367 3.88 -24.99 -4.37
CA ASP A 367 4.34 -24.96 -5.76
C ASP A 367 3.69 -26.08 -6.59
N LEU A 368 3.57 -27.30 -6.01
CA LEU A 368 2.83 -28.38 -6.65
C LEU A 368 1.38 -28.00 -6.89
N LEU A 369 0.70 -27.46 -5.88
CA LEU A 369 -0.70 -27.02 -6.00
C LEU A 369 -0.87 -25.89 -7.02
N ALA A 370 0.10 -24.98 -7.14
CA ALA A 370 0.04 -23.93 -8.15
C ALA A 370 0.24 -24.48 -9.58
N ALA A 371 1.15 -25.44 -9.75
CA ALA A 371 1.34 -26.13 -11.02
C ALA A 371 0.03 -26.88 -11.42
N ASP A 372 -0.55 -27.66 -10.51
CA ASP A 372 -1.78 -28.43 -10.74
C ASP A 372 -3.00 -27.54 -10.98
N ALA A 373 -3.17 -26.47 -10.17
CA ALA A 373 -4.28 -25.54 -10.34
C ALA A 373 -4.16 -24.70 -11.62
N GLY A 374 -2.97 -24.55 -12.12
CA GLY A 374 -2.58 -23.69 -13.23
C GLY A 374 -2.18 -22.29 -12.74
N PRO A 375 -0.92 -21.89 -12.96
CA PRO A 375 -0.36 -20.62 -12.43
C PRO A 375 -1.19 -19.38 -12.82
N LYS A 376 -1.68 -19.30 -14.06
CA LYS A 376 -2.57 -18.21 -14.54
C LYS A 376 -3.92 -18.17 -13.79
N ASN A 377 -4.41 -19.30 -13.29
CA ASN A 377 -5.63 -19.32 -12.46
C ASN A 377 -5.36 -18.77 -11.07
N VAL A 378 -4.17 -19.04 -10.50
CA VAL A 378 -3.73 -18.46 -9.23
C VAL A 378 -3.62 -16.94 -9.37
N ALA A 379 -2.98 -16.43 -10.43
CA ALA A 379 -2.90 -15.00 -10.71
C ALA A 379 -4.30 -14.37 -10.87
N THR A 380 -5.21 -15.03 -11.59
CA THR A 380 -6.60 -14.58 -11.79
C THR A 380 -7.34 -14.47 -10.46
N THR A 381 -7.21 -15.47 -9.60
CA THR A 381 -7.81 -15.48 -8.26
C THR A 381 -7.24 -14.35 -7.40
N ALA A 382 -5.92 -14.16 -7.39
CA ALA A 382 -5.27 -13.11 -6.63
C ALA A 382 -5.71 -11.70 -7.09
N HIS A 383 -5.81 -11.48 -8.40
CA HIS A 383 -6.36 -10.23 -8.94
C HIS A 383 -7.83 -10.02 -8.58
N ALA A 384 -8.64 -11.07 -8.60
CA ALA A 384 -10.04 -10.98 -8.18
C ALA A 384 -10.15 -10.61 -6.69
N MET A 385 -9.25 -11.13 -5.85
CA MET A 385 -9.18 -10.83 -4.42
C MET A 385 -8.64 -9.42 -4.12
N GLY A 386 -8.02 -8.71 -5.07
CA GLY A 386 -7.63 -7.32 -4.87
C GLY A 386 -6.16 -6.99 -5.14
N ILE A 387 -5.32 -7.96 -5.53
CA ILE A 387 -3.97 -7.67 -6.03
C ILE A 387 -4.10 -6.84 -7.31
N ALA A 388 -3.41 -5.72 -7.37
CA ALA A 388 -3.47 -4.83 -8.53
C ALA A 388 -3.01 -5.54 -9.81
N LYS A 389 -3.66 -5.28 -10.94
CA LYS A 389 -3.30 -5.85 -12.25
C LYS A 389 -2.07 -5.20 -12.87
N THR A 390 -1.77 -3.98 -12.45
CA THR A 390 -0.58 -3.23 -12.89
C THR A 390 0.04 -2.53 -11.69
N ASP A 391 1.36 -2.38 -11.73
CA ASP A 391 2.09 -1.55 -10.77
C ASP A 391 1.90 -0.04 -11.04
N SER A 392 2.59 0.81 -10.28
CA SER A 392 2.55 2.28 -10.44
C SER A 392 3.09 2.76 -11.79
N ASN A 393 3.87 1.94 -12.50
CA ASN A 393 4.46 2.25 -13.79
C ASN A 393 3.62 1.73 -14.96
N GLY A 394 2.50 1.03 -14.67
CA GLY A 394 1.65 0.40 -15.67
C GLY A 394 2.13 -1.00 -16.12
N THR A 395 3.15 -1.56 -15.46
CA THR A 395 3.64 -2.92 -15.74
C THR A 395 2.66 -3.94 -15.17
N LYS A 396 2.36 -5.00 -15.94
CA LYS A 396 1.51 -6.10 -15.46
C LYS A 396 2.14 -6.77 -14.25
N THR A 397 1.34 -7.04 -13.24
CA THR A 397 1.75 -7.79 -12.04
C THR A 397 1.46 -9.28 -12.20
N LEU A 398 2.04 -10.12 -11.34
CA LEU A 398 1.85 -11.58 -11.30
C LEU A 398 2.16 -12.29 -12.63
N SER A 399 3.00 -11.68 -13.44
CA SER A 399 3.52 -12.24 -14.68
C SER A 399 4.92 -11.72 -14.94
N ASP A 400 5.68 -12.43 -15.75
CA ASP A 400 6.98 -11.98 -16.26
C ASP A 400 6.79 -10.91 -17.37
N LYS A 401 7.90 -10.44 -17.94
CA LYS A 401 7.90 -9.46 -19.04
C LYS A 401 7.22 -9.95 -20.32
N ASN A 402 7.07 -11.27 -20.49
CA ASN A 402 6.38 -11.88 -21.64
C ASN A 402 4.87 -12.06 -21.37
N GLY A 403 4.42 -11.82 -20.13
CA GLY A 403 3.04 -12.03 -19.70
C GLY A 403 2.75 -13.46 -19.24
N ASP A 404 3.80 -14.25 -19.00
CA ASP A 404 3.67 -15.62 -18.50
C ASP A 404 3.78 -15.68 -16.98
N THR A 405 3.07 -16.65 -16.39
CA THR A 405 3.06 -16.92 -14.96
C THR A 405 3.52 -18.35 -14.73
N THR A 406 4.53 -18.56 -13.91
CA THR A 406 5.09 -19.86 -13.54
C THR A 406 4.50 -20.39 -12.24
N PHE A 407 4.72 -21.67 -11.92
CA PHE A 407 4.25 -22.29 -10.67
C PHE A 407 4.84 -21.65 -9.41
N GLY A 408 5.99 -20.96 -9.48
CA GLY A 408 6.56 -20.19 -8.38
C GLY A 408 5.64 -19.11 -7.81
N ILE A 409 4.56 -18.76 -8.53
CA ILE A 409 3.47 -17.94 -7.97
C ILE A 409 2.87 -18.60 -6.71
N GLY A 410 2.95 -19.93 -6.60
CA GLY A 410 2.46 -20.70 -5.46
C GLY A 410 3.06 -20.28 -4.13
N ILE A 411 4.30 -19.83 -4.17
CA ILE A 411 5.06 -19.36 -2.99
C ILE A 411 5.40 -17.87 -3.04
N GLY A 412 4.96 -17.15 -4.10
CA GLY A 412 5.02 -15.70 -4.13
C GLY A 412 6.23 -15.07 -4.82
N ASP A 413 6.71 -15.64 -5.92
CA ASP A 413 7.86 -15.13 -6.68
C ASP A 413 7.61 -13.75 -7.33
N TYR A 414 6.35 -13.36 -7.51
CA TYR A 414 5.98 -12.14 -8.21
C TYR A 414 5.76 -10.96 -7.25
N PRO A 415 6.36 -9.78 -7.52
CA PRO A 415 6.25 -8.63 -6.63
C PRO A 415 4.82 -8.15 -6.43
N VAL A 416 4.48 -7.84 -5.18
CA VAL A 416 3.24 -7.19 -4.74
C VAL A 416 3.55 -6.15 -3.66
N SER A 417 2.65 -5.19 -3.46
CA SER A 417 2.81 -4.18 -2.41
C SER A 417 2.14 -4.61 -1.09
N PRO A 418 2.54 -4.03 0.05
CA PRO A 418 1.80 -4.18 1.30
C PRO A 418 0.32 -3.80 1.18
N LEU A 419 -0.02 -2.79 0.39
CA LEU A 419 -1.41 -2.42 0.13
C LEU A 419 -2.17 -3.52 -0.62
N ASP A 420 -1.53 -4.14 -1.63
CA ASP A 420 -2.12 -5.27 -2.35
C ASP A 420 -2.39 -6.44 -1.40
N GLN A 421 -1.41 -6.81 -0.59
CA GLN A 421 -1.54 -7.92 0.36
C GLN A 421 -2.62 -7.64 1.42
N ALA A 422 -2.64 -6.42 1.98
CA ALA A 422 -3.69 -6.04 2.93
C ALA A 422 -5.08 -6.08 2.28
N THR A 423 -5.20 -5.71 0.99
CA THR A 423 -6.46 -5.74 0.24
C THR A 423 -6.90 -7.18 -0.08
N GLY A 424 -5.98 -8.04 -0.51
CA GLY A 424 -6.29 -9.44 -0.81
C GLY A 424 -6.74 -10.20 0.43
N PHE A 425 -6.09 -9.98 1.57
CA PHE A 425 -6.49 -10.57 2.85
C PHE A 425 -7.78 -9.94 3.42
N ALA A 426 -8.07 -8.66 3.11
CA ALA A 426 -9.36 -8.05 3.44
C ALA A 426 -10.52 -8.76 2.73
N THR A 427 -10.31 -9.29 1.53
CA THR A 427 -11.31 -10.11 0.82
C THR A 427 -11.64 -11.39 1.57
N LEU A 428 -10.64 -12.06 2.18
CA LEU A 428 -10.87 -13.22 3.04
C LEU A 428 -11.65 -12.81 4.30
N ALA A 429 -11.24 -11.71 4.95
CA ALA A 429 -11.89 -11.17 6.13
C ALA A 429 -13.36 -10.76 5.88
N ASN A 430 -13.72 -10.44 4.63
CA ASN A 430 -15.05 -10.02 4.21
C ASN A 430 -15.83 -11.13 3.47
N ALA A 431 -15.65 -12.37 3.92
CA ALA A 431 -16.36 -13.54 3.37
C ALA A 431 -16.27 -13.67 1.83
N GLY A 432 -15.13 -13.34 1.26
CA GLY A 432 -14.86 -13.43 -0.18
C GLY A 432 -15.33 -12.23 -1.00
N GLN A 433 -15.88 -11.20 -0.38
CA GLN A 433 -16.25 -9.95 -1.05
C GLN A 433 -15.06 -9.02 -1.16
N ALA A 434 -14.61 -8.74 -2.37
CA ALA A 434 -13.49 -7.85 -2.66
C ALA A 434 -13.97 -6.41 -2.82
N ASN A 435 -13.30 -5.51 -2.11
CA ASN A 435 -13.39 -4.07 -2.28
C ASN A 435 -12.05 -3.54 -2.83
N GLN A 436 -12.09 -2.62 -3.79
CA GLN A 436 -10.87 -1.94 -4.22
C GLN A 436 -10.40 -0.97 -3.14
N PRO A 437 -9.07 -0.91 -2.87
CA PRO A 437 -8.56 0.02 -1.88
C PRO A 437 -8.72 1.46 -2.37
N TYR A 438 -9.12 2.36 -1.47
CA TYR A 438 -9.25 3.78 -1.76
C TYR A 438 -8.88 4.64 -0.55
N PHE A 439 -8.42 5.87 -0.82
CA PHE A 439 -7.98 6.82 0.20
C PHE A 439 -8.97 7.96 0.41
N VAL A 440 -9.78 8.31 -0.61
CA VAL A 440 -10.67 9.48 -0.58
C VAL A 440 -12.12 9.07 -0.44
N GLN A 441 -12.74 9.44 0.68
CA GLN A 441 -14.18 9.28 0.89
C GLN A 441 -14.97 10.35 0.14
N LYS A 442 -14.52 11.62 0.23
CA LYS A 442 -15.25 12.77 -0.32
C LYS A 442 -14.27 13.92 -0.59
N ALA A 443 -14.48 14.63 -1.68
CA ALA A 443 -13.84 15.91 -1.95
C ALA A 443 -14.92 16.98 -2.17
N THR A 444 -14.80 18.12 -1.47
CA THR A 444 -15.79 19.21 -1.48
C THR A 444 -15.06 20.51 -1.78
N ALA A 445 -15.58 21.31 -2.71
CA ALA A 445 -15.05 22.62 -3.03
C ALA A 445 -15.41 23.65 -1.95
N SER A 446 -14.75 24.82 -1.99
CA SER A 446 -14.93 25.91 -1.01
C SER A 446 -16.37 26.45 -0.95
N ASP A 447 -17.13 26.32 -2.05
CA ASP A 447 -18.55 26.69 -2.13
C ASP A 447 -19.51 25.60 -1.61
N GLY A 448 -18.99 24.49 -1.06
CA GLY A 448 -19.77 23.36 -0.57
C GLY A 448 -20.13 22.32 -1.64
N THR A 449 -19.82 22.55 -2.92
CA THR A 449 -20.08 21.60 -4.00
C THR A 449 -19.31 20.31 -3.81
N VAL A 450 -20.00 19.16 -3.85
CA VAL A 450 -19.37 17.83 -3.79
C VAL A 450 -18.76 17.50 -5.16
N VAL A 451 -17.44 17.47 -5.21
CA VAL A 451 -16.67 17.18 -6.43
C VAL A 451 -16.51 15.68 -6.66
N TYR A 452 -16.33 14.96 -5.56
CA TYR A 452 -16.16 13.51 -5.56
C TYR A 452 -16.77 12.91 -4.29
N SER A 453 -17.41 11.77 -4.42
CA SER A 453 -17.84 10.94 -3.30
C SER A 453 -17.64 9.48 -3.71
N HIS A 454 -16.86 8.75 -2.92
CA HIS A 454 -16.63 7.33 -3.14
C HIS A 454 -17.94 6.55 -2.99
N LYS A 455 -18.16 5.60 -3.90
CA LYS A 455 -19.24 4.60 -3.81
C LYS A 455 -18.59 3.22 -3.83
N SER A 456 -18.64 2.52 -2.71
CA SER A 456 -18.16 1.13 -2.64
C SER A 456 -18.95 0.26 -3.62
N LYS A 457 -18.24 -0.61 -4.33
CA LYS A 457 -18.80 -1.61 -5.24
C LYS A 457 -18.14 -2.96 -4.94
N ALA A 458 -18.45 -3.52 -3.77
CA ALA A 458 -17.98 -4.85 -3.43
C ALA A 458 -18.39 -5.87 -4.51
N LYS A 459 -17.47 -6.76 -4.87
CA LYS A 459 -17.72 -7.88 -5.79
C LYS A 459 -17.42 -9.18 -5.07
N GLN A 460 -18.29 -10.19 -5.22
CA GLN A 460 -17.97 -11.53 -4.75
C GLN A 460 -16.82 -12.09 -5.60
N ALA A 461 -15.62 -12.10 -5.06
CA ALA A 461 -14.40 -12.61 -5.69
C ALA A 461 -14.23 -14.11 -5.44
N LEU A 462 -14.57 -14.55 -4.23
CA LEU A 462 -14.55 -15.94 -3.80
C LEU A 462 -15.91 -16.33 -3.23
N ASP A 463 -16.30 -17.60 -3.39
CA ASP A 463 -17.41 -18.12 -2.59
C ASP A 463 -17.08 -18.00 -1.09
N LYS A 464 -18.07 -17.66 -0.27
CA LYS A 464 -17.90 -17.50 1.18
C LYS A 464 -17.34 -18.76 1.87
N LYS A 465 -17.64 -19.95 1.33
CA LYS A 465 -17.10 -21.23 1.84
C LYS A 465 -15.60 -21.33 1.61
N VAL A 466 -15.14 -20.86 0.43
CA VAL A 466 -13.70 -20.79 0.11
C VAL A 466 -12.99 -19.84 1.07
N ALA A 467 -13.53 -18.62 1.23
CA ALA A 467 -12.96 -17.64 2.15
C ALA A 467 -12.90 -18.17 3.59
N ASN A 468 -13.96 -18.87 4.05
CA ASN A 468 -14.03 -19.51 5.35
C ASN A 468 -12.93 -20.56 5.53
N ASP A 469 -12.80 -21.49 4.58
CA ASP A 469 -11.86 -22.61 4.72
C ASP A 469 -10.41 -22.15 4.61
N VAL A 470 -10.12 -21.14 3.77
CA VAL A 470 -8.80 -20.47 3.78
C VAL A 470 -8.54 -19.83 5.14
N THR A 471 -9.52 -19.07 5.69
CA THR A 471 -9.42 -18.42 7.01
C THR A 471 -9.09 -19.44 8.09
N LEU A 472 -9.80 -20.57 8.14
CA LEU A 472 -9.60 -21.64 9.12
C LEU A 472 -8.16 -22.19 9.11
N THR A 473 -7.51 -22.24 7.93
CA THR A 473 -6.11 -22.68 7.85
C THR A 473 -5.12 -21.63 8.32
N LEU A 474 -5.51 -20.35 8.32
CA LEU A 474 -4.66 -19.21 8.69
C LEU A 474 -4.76 -18.83 10.17
N GLU A 475 -5.83 -19.21 10.86
CA GLU A 475 -6.05 -18.89 12.29
C GLU A 475 -4.91 -19.36 13.21
N PRO A 476 -4.33 -20.56 13.06
CA PRO A 476 -3.26 -21.02 13.95
C PRO A 476 -1.90 -20.37 13.67
N VAL A 477 -1.73 -19.65 12.54
CA VAL A 477 -0.41 -19.22 12.07
C VAL A 477 0.20 -18.13 12.95
N ALA A 478 -0.57 -17.13 13.38
CA ALA A 478 -0.04 -16.07 14.24
C ALA A 478 0.52 -16.63 15.57
N ALA A 479 -0.22 -17.53 16.19
CA ALA A 479 0.23 -18.20 17.42
C ALA A 479 1.44 -19.11 17.16
N TRP A 480 1.46 -19.84 16.05
CA TRP A 480 2.60 -20.66 15.63
C TRP A 480 3.86 -19.84 15.40
N SER A 481 3.72 -18.63 14.85
CA SER A 481 4.83 -17.70 14.59
C SER A 481 5.28 -16.90 15.82
N GLY A 482 4.66 -17.09 16.99
CA GLY A 482 4.98 -16.36 18.21
C GLY A 482 4.31 -14.99 18.33
N ASP A 483 3.39 -14.65 17.42
CA ASP A 483 2.72 -13.35 17.33
C ASP A 483 1.20 -13.40 17.58
N PRO A 484 0.68 -14.19 18.58
CA PRO A 484 -0.75 -14.21 18.87
C PRO A 484 -1.22 -12.83 19.33
N LEU A 485 -2.41 -12.42 18.91
CA LEU A 485 -2.98 -11.16 19.37
C LEU A 485 -3.34 -11.21 20.86
N ALA A 486 -3.28 -10.03 21.50
CA ALA A 486 -3.57 -9.90 22.92
C ALA A 486 -5.02 -10.33 23.26
N ASN A 487 -5.20 -10.77 24.51
CA ASN A 487 -6.51 -11.16 25.08
C ASN A 487 -7.22 -12.29 24.30
N GLY A 488 -6.46 -13.22 23.71
CA GLY A 488 -7.02 -14.33 22.95
C GLY A 488 -7.84 -13.91 21.73
N ARG A 489 -7.56 -12.73 21.18
CA ARG A 489 -8.26 -12.24 19.98
C ARG A 489 -7.95 -13.16 18.79
N MET A 490 -9.00 -13.66 18.16
CA MET A 490 -8.88 -14.47 16.95
C MET A 490 -8.34 -13.60 15.81
N SER A 491 -7.42 -14.16 15.04
CA SER A 491 -6.86 -13.57 13.83
C SER A 491 -6.47 -14.66 12.86
N ALA A 492 -6.47 -14.35 11.58
CA ALA A 492 -5.90 -15.20 10.55
C ALA A 492 -4.70 -14.48 9.95
N ALA A 493 -3.58 -15.19 9.81
CA ALA A 493 -2.34 -14.55 9.37
C ALA A 493 -1.47 -15.50 8.55
N LYS A 494 -0.50 -14.93 7.83
CA LYS A 494 0.53 -15.69 7.12
C LYS A 494 1.85 -14.91 7.12
N THR A 495 2.91 -15.55 7.52
CA THR A 495 4.28 -15.08 7.35
C THR A 495 4.69 -15.25 5.89
N GLY A 496 5.55 -14.34 5.40
CA GLY A 496 6.23 -14.44 4.13
C GLY A 496 7.72 -14.23 4.32
N THR A 497 8.51 -14.92 3.53
CA THR A 497 9.95 -14.77 3.49
C THR A 497 10.40 -15.06 2.06
N GLU A 498 11.25 -14.18 1.53
CA GLU A 498 11.84 -14.35 0.21
C GLU A 498 13.35 -14.47 0.34
N GLY A 499 13.94 -15.45 -0.34
CA GLY A 499 15.37 -15.68 -0.35
C GLY A 499 16.12 -14.68 -1.23
N VAL A 500 17.40 -14.46 -0.96
CA VAL A 500 18.28 -13.69 -1.86
C VAL A 500 18.49 -14.42 -3.18
N SER A 501 18.61 -15.73 -3.12
CA SER A 501 18.70 -16.63 -4.28
C SER A 501 18.52 -18.08 -3.84
N PRO A 502 18.24 -19.02 -4.76
CA PRO A 502 18.10 -20.45 -4.42
C PRO A 502 19.34 -21.09 -3.79
N LYS A 503 20.50 -20.44 -3.89
CA LYS A 503 21.78 -20.92 -3.35
C LYS A 503 22.20 -20.23 -2.05
N SER A 504 21.49 -19.17 -1.63
CA SER A 504 21.78 -18.43 -0.41
C SER A 504 20.86 -18.88 0.73
N PRO A 505 21.37 -19.07 1.94
CA PRO A 505 20.52 -19.27 3.11
C PRO A 505 19.88 -17.96 3.61
N ASP A 506 20.26 -16.82 3.03
CA ASP A 506 19.83 -15.50 3.49
C ASP A 506 18.53 -15.06 2.83
N ASN A 507 17.76 -14.27 3.53
CA ASN A 507 16.51 -13.68 3.09
C ASN A 507 16.72 -12.23 2.62
N SER A 508 15.92 -11.78 1.66
CA SER A 508 15.92 -10.40 1.14
C SER A 508 14.69 -9.60 1.57
N ASP A 509 13.58 -10.29 1.82
CA ASP A 509 12.30 -9.69 2.16
C ASP A 509 11.58 -10.54 3.19
N ALA A 510 10.95 -9.89 4.16
CA ALA A 510 10.20 -10.54 5.21
C ALA A 510 8.83 -9.86 5.39
N TRP A 511 7.78 -10.67 5.57
CA TRP A 511 6.41 -10.23 5.58
C TRP A 511 5.61 -10.84 6.72
N MET A 512 4.65 -10.07 7.25
CA MET A 512 3.53 -10.56 8.04
C MET A 512 2.26 -9.93 7.51
N VAL A 513 1.32 -10.75 7.10
CA VAL A 513 0.01 -10.31 6.61
C VAL A 513 -1.06 -11.02 7.42
N GLY A 514 -2.04 -10.30 7.92
CA GLY A 514 -3.11 -10.92 8.69
C GLY A 514 -4.27 -9.98 8.96
N TYR A 515 -5.36 -10.56 9.43
CA TYR A 515 -6.62 -9.85 9.60
C TYR A 515 -7.44 -10.35 10.79
N THR A 516 -8.36 -9.50 11.17
CA THR A 516 -9.61 -9.81 11.89
C THR A 516 -10.77 -9.34 11.01
N PRO A 517 -12.04 -9.62 11.31
CA PRO A 517 -13.16 -9.05 10.56
C PRO A 517 -13.20 -7.51 10.51
N GLN A 518 -12.43 -6.83 11.38
CA GLN A 518 -12.42 -5.38 11.55
C GLN A 518 -11.27 -4.67 10.83
N VAL A 519 -10.20 -5.37 10.48
CA VAL A 519 -9.04 -4.80 9.80
C VAL A 519 -8.16 -5.89 9.20
N SER A 520 -7.65 -5.65 8.01
CA SER A 520 -6.59 -6.43 7.38
C SER A 520 -5.33 -5.56 7.30
N ALA A 521 -4.18 -6.10 7.69
CA ALA A 521 -2.92 -5.37 7.70
C ALA A 521 -1.77 -6.22 7.16
N ALA A 522 -0.90 -5.59 6.38
CA ALA A 522 0.32 -6.17 5.85
C ALA A 522 1.52 -5.34 6.28
N VAL A 523 2.56 -6.01 6.76
CA VAL A 523 3.85 -5.41 7.12
C VAL A 523 4.94 -6.07 6.29
N TRP A 524 5.79 -5.25 5.70
CA TRP A 524 6.99 -5.66 4.98
C TRP A 524 8.24 -5.05 5.60
N VAL A 525 9.32 -5.82 5.60
CA VAL A 525 10.68 -5.42 5.98
C VAL A 525 11.68 -5.95 4.97
N GLY A 526 12.55 -5.10 4.49
CA GLY A 526 13.60 -5.44 3.52
C GLY A 526 14.60 -4.30 3.36
N THR A 527 15.38 -4.31 2.29
CA THR A 527 16.28 -3.18 1.95
C THR A 527 15.79 -2.37 0.75
N GLY A 528 14.71 -2.80 0.10
CA GLY A 528 14.27 -2.30 -1.21
C GLY A 528 15.05 -2.90 -2.38
N TYR A 529 16.01 -3.77 -2.10
CA TYR A 529 16.83 -4.50 -3.08
C TYR A 529 16.93 -5.96 -2.67
N THR A 530 17.29 -6.85 -3.60
CA THR A 530 17.57 -8.26 -3.29
C THR A 530 18.94 -8.37 -2.60
N ARG A 531 18.95 -8.11 -1.29
CA ARG A 531 20.15 -8.15 -0.43
C ARG A 531 19.81 -8.82 0.89
N PRO A 532 20.79 -9.53 1.52
CA PRO A 532 20.58 -10.15 2.81
C PRO A 532 20.04 -9.21 3.88
N ILE A 533 19.06 -9.70 4.63
CA ILE A 533 18.49 -9.03 5.81
C ILE A 533 18.65 -9.93 7.04
N PHE A 534 19.00 -9.33 8.18
CA PHE A 534 19.33 -10.07 9.38
C PHE A 534 18.51 -9.60 10.59
N ASN A 535 18.27 -10.51 11.53
CA ASN A 535 17.74 -10.19 12.84
C ASN A 535 18.84 -9.60 13.76
N SER A 536 18.51 -9.25 14.99
CA SER A 536 19.47 -8.66 15.94
C SER A 536 20.60 -9.61 16.35
N ALA A 537 20.43 -10.91 16.17
CA ALA A 537 21.43 -11.94 16.44
C ALA A 537 22.33 -12.23 15.21
N GLY A 538 22.16 -11.50 14.09
CA GLY A 538 22.93 -11.71 12.85
C GLY A 538 22.48 -12.93 12.04
N GLN A 539 21.34 -13.53 12.35
CA GLN A 539 20.76 -14.62 11.59
C GLN A 539 19.80 -14.07 10.52
N PRO A 540 19.47 -14.83 9.44
CA PRO A 540 18.47 -14.41 8.46
C PRO A 540 17.17 -13.94 9.12
N LEU A 541 16.62 -12.84 8.63
CA LEU A 541 15.38 -12.26 9.17
C LEU A 541 14.17 -12.90 8.49
N TYR A 542 13.25 -13.42 9.30
CA TYR A 542 12.02 -14.07 8.86
C TYR A 542 10.78 -13.21 9.15
N GLY A 543 9.66 -13.56 8.51
CA GLY A 543 8.38 -12.88 8.69
C GLY A 543 7.88 -12.81 10.14
N ALA A 544 8.18 -13.79 10.96
CA ALA A 544 7.88 -13.83 12.40
C ALA A 544 8.74 -12.87 13.25
N ASN A 545 9.80 -12.30 12.72
CA ASN A 545 10.66 -11.36 13.46
C ASN A 545 10.04 -9.93 13.45
N LEU A 546 10.78 -8.93 12.92
CA LEU A 546 10.33 -7.54 12.90
C LEU A 546 8.95 -7.34 12.24
N PRO A 547 8.62 -8.01 11.10
CA PRO A 547 7.29 -7.87 10.52
C PRO A 547 6.18 -8.38 11.44
N GLY A 548 6.32 -9.58 12.02
CA GLY A 548 5.35 -10.20 12.92
C GLY A 548 5.13 -9.36 14.17
N GLN A 549 6.21 -8.94 14.82
CA GLN A 549 6.17 -8.06 15.99
C GLN A 549 5.48 -6.71 15.67
N THR A 550 5.80 -6.10 14.52
CA THR A 550 5.18 -4.83 14.09
C THR A 550 3.70 -5.02 13.81
N TRP A 551 3.33 -6.09 13.10
CA TRP A 551 1.94 -6.44 12.81
C TRP A 551 1.14 -6.66 14.09
N LYS A 552 1.65 -7.50 15.01
CA LYS A 552 1.03 -7.76 16.30
C LYS A 552 0.80 -6.47 17.09
N LEU A 553 1.82 -5.64 17.21
CA LEU A 553 1.74 -4.41 17.99
C LEU A 553 0.76 -3.40 17.38
N PHE A 554 0.71 -3.30 16.06
CA PHE A 554 -0.30 -2.52 15.35
C PHE A 554 -1.72 -3.04 15.62
N MET A 555 -1.94 -4.34 15.44
CA MET A 555 -3.24 -4.97 15.61
C MET A 555 -3.74 -4.84 17.06
N ASP A 556 -2.90 -5.15 18.03
CA ASP A 556 -3.22 -5.05 19.46
C ASP A 556 -3.58 -3.61 19.85
N THR A 557 -2.79 -2.63 19.39
CA THR A 557 -3.03 -1.20 19.68
C THR A 557 -4.31 -0.67 19.01
N TYR A 558 -4.51 -0.98 17.74
CA TYR A 558 -5.68 -0.49 17.01
C TYR A 558 -6.98 -1.14 17.47
N LEU A 559 -6.94 -2.43 17.79
CA LEU A 559 -8.10 -3.22 18.21
C LEU A 559 -8.38 -3.17 19.72
N ALA A 560 -7.52 -2.52 20.50
CA ALA A 560 -7.77 -2.34 21.94
C ALA A 560 -9.13 -1.68 22.18
N GLY A 561 -9.95 -2.30 23.04
CA GLY A 561 -11.32 -1.84 23.34
C GLY A 561 -12.38 -2.15 22.28
N LYS A 562 -12.01 -2.80 21.16
CA LYS A 562 -13.00 -3.30 20.19
C LYS A 562 -13.41 -4.74 20.52
N ALA A 563 -14.63 -5.12 20.13
CA ALA A 563 -15.14 -6.47 20.34
C ALA A 563 -14.23 -7.53 19.68
N ASN A 564 -14.08 -8.70 20.31
CA ASN A 564 -13.47 -9.86 19.69
C ASN A 564 -14.54 -10.57 18.85
N ILE A 565 -14.45 -10.44 17.52
CA ILE A 565 -15.41 -11.01 16.57
C ILE A 565 -14.89 -12.39 16.17
N LEU A 566 -15.75 -13.40 16.31
CA LEU A 566 -15.45 -14.77 15.88
C LEU A 566 -15.24 -14.84 14.37
N MET A 567 -14.35 -15.74 13.97
CA MET A 567 -14.00 -16.02 12.57
C MET A 567 -14.51 -17.40 12.16
N ALA A 568 -13.80 -18.11 11.28
CA ALA A 568 -14.16 -19.46 10.85
C ALA A 568 -14.06 -20.45 12.02
N THR A 569 -15.06 -21.29 12.18
CA THR A 569 -15.09 -22.28 13.27
C THR A 569 -15.15 -23.73 12.78
N GLN A 570 -15.50 -23.94 11.52
CA GLN A 570 -15.64 -25.27 10.93
C GLN A 570 -15.36 -25.26 9.44
N GLN A 571 -14.89 -26.38 8.92
CA GLN A 571 -14.68 -26.61 7.48
C GLN A 571 -16.01 -26.62 6.73
N MET A 572 -16.07 -25.93 5.58
CA MET A 572 -17.27 -25.81 4.75
C MET A 572 -17.19 -26.53 3.39
N ILE A 573 -16.02 -27.02 2.96
CA ILE A 573 -15.81 -27.69 1.67
C ILE A 573 -15.24 -29.09 1.93
N ALA A 574 -15.91 -30.13 1.39
CA ALA A 574 -15.34 -31.48 1.30
C ALA A 574 -14.64 -31.67 -0.05
N ALA A 575 -13.78 -32.68 -0.14
CA ALA A 575 -13.02 -32.98 -1.37
C ALA A 575 -13.90 -33.27 -2.61
N ASN A 576 -15.17 -33.64 -2.43
CA ASN A 576 -16.13 -33.79 -3.51
C ASN A 576 -16.94 -32.52 -3.83
N GLY A 577 -16.54 -31.37 -3.31
CA GLY A 577 -17.24 -30.07 -3.46
C GLY A 577 -18.54 -29.94 -2.66
N LYS A 578 -18.93 -30.95 -1.88
CA LYS A 578 -20.11 -30.89 -1.01
C LYS A 578 -19.75 -30.19 0.31
N VAL A 579 -20.78 -29.75 1.03
CA VAL A 579 -20.62 -29.28 2.40
C VAL A 579 -20.39 -30.51 3.31
N PRO A 580 -19.32 -30.54 4.15
CA PRO A 580 -19.14 -31.61 5.12
C PRO A 580 -20.35 -31.71 6.05
N ALA A 581 -20.69 -32.93 6.47
CA ALA A 581 -21.68 -33.10 7.54
C ALA A 581 -21.23 -32.30 8.78
N PRO A 582 -22.15 -31.62 9.50
CA PRO A 582 -21.78 -30.91 10.70
C PRO A 582 -21.15 -31.89 11.68
N THR A 583 -19.98 -31.54 12.20
CA THR A 583 -19.36 -32.31 13.28
C THR A 583 -20.34 -32.30 14.44
N PRO A 584 -20.71 -33.46 15.00
CA PRO A 584 -21.62 -33.50 16.12
C PRO A 584 -21.02 -32.66 17.27
N THR A 585 -21.65 -31.55 17.54
CA THR A 585 -21.32 -30.73 18.70
C THR A 585 -21.71 -31.58 19.90
N PHE A 586 -20.73 -32.10 20.61
CA PHE A 586 -21.01 -32.67 21.92
C PHE A 586 -21.59 -31.55 22.77
N SER A 587 -22.92 -31.55 22.88
CA SER A 587 -23.61 -30.71 23.86
C SER A 587 -23.03 -31.14 25.21
N PRO A 588 -22.47 -30.25 26.04
CA PRO A 588 -22.03 -30.65 27.35
C PRO A 588 -23.23 -31.28 28.04
N THR A 589 -23.13 -32.54 28.43
CA THR A 589 -24.13 -33.23 29.25
C THR A 589 -24.47 -32.29 30.40
N PRO A 590 -25.73 -31.94 30.62
CA PRO A 590 -26.08 -31.01 31.68
C PRO A 590 -25.56 -31.61 32.98
N THR A 591 -24.64 -30.92 33.61
CA THR A 591 -24.16 -31.27 34.95
C THR A 591 -25.38 -31.32 35.84
N PRO A 592 -25.65 -32.44 36.56
CA PRO A 592 -26.83 -32.53 37.40
C PRO A 592 -26.79 -31.40 38.42
N SER A 593 -27.84 -30.60 38.40
CA SER A 593 -28.04 -29.49 39.33
C SER A 593 -27.98 -30.05 40.78
N PRO A 594 -27.19 -29.49 41.68
CA PRO A 594 -27.11 -30.01 43.04
C PRO A 594 -28.49 -29.92 43.69
N THR A 595 -29.03 -31.06 44.08
CA THR A 595 -30.28 -31.20 44.82
C THR A 595 -30.18 -30.36 46.09
N ARG A 596 -31.02 -29.37 46.20
CA ARG A 596 -31.06 -28.44 47.32
C ARG A 596 -31.58 -29.15 48.56
N THR A 597 -30.67 -29.68 49.39
CA THR A 597 -30.98 -30.19 50.72
C THR A 597 -31.40 -29.00 51.60
N LYS A 598 -32.64 -29.04 52.08
CA LYS A 598 -33.13 -28.05 53.06
C LYS A 598 -32.44 -28.24 54.40
N THR A 599 -31.43 -27.44 54.66
CA THR A 599 -30.81 -27.35 56.00
C THR A 599 -31.54 -26.24 56.78
N ARG A 600 -32.06 -26.60 57.95
CA ARG A 600 -32.76 -25.67 58.88
C ARG A 600 -31.77 -24.61 59.34
N THR A 601 -32.15 -23.35 59.21
CA THR A 601 -31.45 -22.17 59.70
C THR A 601 -31.48 -22.12 61.23
N PRO A 602 -30.35 -21.96 61.93
CA PRO A 602 -30.40 -21.53 63.33
C PRO A 602 -30.51 -20.00 63.40
N THR A 603 -31.36 -19.54 64.29
CA THR A 603 -31.58 -18.12 64.60
C THR A 603 -30.31 -17.49 65.20
N PRO A 604 -29.85 -16.32 64.72
CA PRO A 604 -28.74 -15.64 65.33
C PRO A 604 -29.21 -14.82 66.55
N THR A 605 -28.55 -15.07 67.69
CA THR A 605 -28.64 -14.22 68.88
C THR A 605 -27.69 -13.02 68.71
N PHE A 606 -28.25 -11.82 68.80
CA PHE A 606 -27.45 -10.60 68.78
C PHE A 606 -26.82 -10.33 70.14
N THR A 607 -25.48 -10.19 70.18
CA THR A 607 -24.81 -9.54 71.30
C THR A 607 -24.19 -8.24 70.79
N VAL A 608 -24.65 -7.14 71.36
CA VAL A 608 -24.13 -5.79 71.06
C VAL A 608 -22.89 -5.57 71.88
N THR A 609 -21.74 -5.28 71.26
CA THR A 609 -20.62 -4.66 71.94
C THR A 609 -20.20 -3.43 71.13
N SER A 610 -20.33 -2.29 71.79
CA SER A 610 -19.97 -0.96 71.32
C SER A 610 -18.44 -0.76 71.29
N GLY A 611 -17.93 -0.17 70.23
CA GLY A 611 -16.53 0.29 70.16
C GLY A 611 -16.22 0.93 68.83
N PHE A 612 -16.47 2.23 68.68
CA PHE A 612 -15.95 3.05 67.61
C PHE A 612 -14.54 3.55 68.00
N PRO A 613 -13.57 3.60 67.08
CA PRO A 613 -12.53 4.60 67.11
C PRO A 613 -12.69 5.64 65.99
N THR A 614 -12.53 6.87 66.37
CA THR A 614 -12.54 8.12 65.63
C THR A 614 -11.40 8.19 64.60
N PRO A 615 -11.60 8.77 63.42
CA PRO A 615 -10.51 9.02 62.47
C PRO A 615 -9.71 10.31 62.81
N THR A 616 -8.39 10.19 62.80
CA THR A 616 -7.44 11.30 62.91
C THR A 616 -7.18 11.91 61.53
N PRO A 617 -7.05 13.28 61.41
CA PRO A 617 -6.79 13.95 60.14
C PRO A 617 -5.32 13.89 59.71
N PRO A 618 -5.01 13.99 58.41
CA PRO A 618 -3.64 13.87 57.91
C PRO A 618 -2.82 15.15 58.15
N SER A 619 -1.56 14.92 58.54
CA SER A 619 -0.49 15.88 58.74
C SER A 619 -0.01 16.49 57.43
N THR A 620 0.10 17.82 57.41
CA THR A 620 0.71 18.61 56.35
C THR A 620 2.23 18.52 56.38
N SER A 621 2.86 18.19 55.27
CA SER A 621 4.31 18.27 55.05
C SER A 621 4.70 19.64 54.47
N PRO A 622 5.86 20.20 54.82
CA PRO A 622 6.25 21.54 54.42
C PRO A 622 6.96 21.58 53.05
N THR A 623 6.73 22.67 52.35
CA THR A 623 7.36 23.12 51.10
C THR A 623 8.84 23.42 51.28
N PRO A 624 9.77 23.02 50.41
CA PRO A 624 11.14 23.56 50.42
C PRO A 624 11.27 24.82 49.58
N THR A 625 11.94 25.77 50.14
CA THR A 625 12.34 27.09 49.60
C THR A 625 13.46 26.94 48.56
N PRO A 626 13.56 27.81 47.54
CA PRO A 626 14.60 27.71 46.52
C PRO A 626 15.90 28.37 47.01
N SER A 627 17.03 27.65 46.86
CA SER A 627 18.37 28.20 47.06
C SER A 627 18.95 28.68 45.74
N THR A 628 19.32 29.94 45.71
CA THR A 628 20.18 30.59 44.72
C THR A 628 21.61 30.06 44.81
N SER A 629 22.23 29.74 43.65
CA SER A 629 23.68 29.66 43.52
C SER A 629 24.12 30.16 42.14
N THR A 630 24.79 31.23 42.23
CA THR A 630 25.82 31.95 41.47
C THR A 630 26.41 31.26 40.24
N SER A 631 26.45 32.09 39.21
CA SER A 631 27.20 31.97 37.96
C SER A 631 28.72 31.82 38.19
N SER A 632 29.33 30.97 37.39
CA SER A 632 30.74 31.12 37.01
C SER A 632 30.92 30.89 35.51
N THR A 633 31.27 31.98 34.87
CA THR A 633 31.78 32.12 33.53
C THR A 633 33.11 31.40 33.36
N CYS A 634 33.27 30.65 32.27
CA CYS A 634 34.59 30.34 31.71
C CYS A 634 34.56 30.55 30.20
N THR A 635 35.45 31.40 29.78
CA THR A 635 35.78 31.87 28.43
C THR A 635 36.59 30.81 27.67
N PRO A 636 36.54 30.77 26.33
CA PRO A 636 37.27 29.78 25.52
C PRO A 636 38.66 30.26 25.12
N ALA A 637 39.56 29.31 24.88
CA ALA A 637 40.82 29.55 24.16
C ALA A 637 41.16 28.36 23.25
N PRO A 638 42.00 28.52 22.22
CA PRO A 638 41.74 28.03 20.87
C PRO A 638 42.69 26.92 20.35
N LEU A 639 42.25 26.28 19.22
CA LEU A 639 43.02 25.72 18.08
C LEU A 639 44.37 24.99 18.33
N GLN A 640 44.47 23.75 17.91
CA GLN A 640 45.26 23.40 16.71
C GLN A 640 45.14 21.89 16.31
N PRO A 641 45.42 21.56 15.05
CA PRO A 641 45.10 20.27 14.45
C PRO A 641 46.31 19.34 14.40
N CYS A 642 46.12 18.03 14.18
CA CYS A 642 47.06 17.18 13.49
C CYS A 642 46.56 15.75 13.28
N HIS A 643 46.66 15.36 12.03
CA HIS A 643 46.74 14.06 11.34
C HIS A 643 45.50 13.21 11.16
#